data_8605f19cc0250b2c9e3ef1228518193e
#
_entry.id   8605f19cc0250b2c9e3ef1228518193e
#
_cell.length_a   1.000
_cell.length_b   1.000
_cell.length_c   1.000
_cell.angle_alpha   90.00
_cell.angle_beta   90.00
_cell.angle_gamma   90.00
#
_symmetry.space_group_name_H-M   'P 1'
#
loop_
_entity.id
_entity.type
_entity.pdbx_description
1 polymer ?
#
loop_
_entity_poly.entity_id
_entity_poly.type
_entity_poly.pdbx_seq_one_letter_code
_entity_poly.pdbx_strand_id
1 'polypeptide(L)'
;MQTFQINTKEKREATGDLFGIFFEDINHAADGGLYAELIQNRAFEFDPIDNKNYHALYAWMPCQLDKKNGQTDAADVSLTILTESPYTKKNPHYLRITANSAAAGVKNLGFNSGIALEGGETYHFSCYLRKIDEPVTVKACLIGKEGQIYASCELTADASDWKKYTADLKIAEGTSCTDANLALVCMTPGSVEVDFVSLFPAHTYKNRPNGLRKDLCEMLEAMHPKFIRFPGGCLVHDGQLDENARDSMYRWKNTIGPVEERPARRNNWGYNQTLGLGYYEYFQLAEDIGAEPLPVLPAAYDPHHQRKVPLDELGPWIDDALDLIEFANGDETTVWGKKRADMGHPKPFGLHYLAIGNEEVGEGFTERYPYFHKAIREKYPDIKLIGSASPFAAGGEYERGWASARECGCDLIDEHYYMNTDWMIANVDRYDNFLSSDPKVFLGEYASWGNQWENGLAEAAFMTGLEKNVHAVGLACYAPMFANVDYVNWRPDMIWFDNHQVYGSVNYYVQSMFMRHQGTHRLDFTVTEPELEQTARLLAEQKIRESAKTISGPIRVLVNEGQGVFFEVTVKNHDTGKLHRFTDCVCGTESENRAASYENAVETGVIPKDWTNYTLTMKAKETEGKKGFLVYLGEASDHMLWT
;
A
#
# COMPACT_ATOMS: atom_id res chain seq x y z
N MET A 1 9.55 19.91 39.32
CA MET A 1 9.29 18.44 39.28
C MET A 1 7.86 18.28 38.79
N GLN A 2 7.69 17.64 37.62
CA GLN A 2 6.37 17.32 37.07
C GLN A 2 5.69 16.27 37.95
N THR A 3 4.45 16.52 38.30
CA THR A 3 3.65 15.52 39.03
C THR A 3 2.50 15.08 38.15
N PHE A 4 2.53 13.81 37.75
CA PHE A 4 1.42 13.14 37.06
C PHE A 4 0.52 12.47 38.10
N GLN A 5 -0.73 12.88 38.16
CA GLN A 5 -1.71 12.22 38.99
C GLN A 5 -2.67 11.42 38.09
N ILE A 6 -2.52 10.10 38.10
CA ILE A 6 -3.32 9.17 37.28
C ILE A 6 -4.51 8.68 38.09
N ASN A 7 -5.73 8.80 37.56
CA ASN A 7 -6.93 8.23 38.14
C ASN A 7 -7.07 6.75 37.74
N THR A 8 -6.60 5.84 38.58
CA THR A 8 -6.70 4.39 38.34
C THR A 8 -8.04 3.77 38.73
N LYS A 9 -8.94 4.54 39.36
CA LYS A 9 -10.24 4.02 39.83
C LYS A 9 -11.29 4.00 38.73
N GLU A 10 -11.18 4.88 37.75
CA GLU A 10 -12.13 5.00 36.66
C GLU A 10 -11.42 4.65 35.36
N LYS A 11 -11.86 3.56 34.70
CA LYS A 11 -11.49 3.24 33.36
C LYS A 11 -12.43 3.97 32.41
N ARG A 12 -11.85 4.65 31.45
CA ARG A 12 -12.58 5.25 30.32
C ARG A 12 -12.80 4.20 29.23
N GLU A 13 -13.03 4.64 28.02
CA GLU A 13 -13.30 3.79 26.86
C GLU A 13 -12.19 2.77 26.63
N ALA A 14 -12.55 1.59 26.13
CA ALA A 14 -11.59 0.58 25.70
C ALA A 14 -10.91 1.01 24.38
N THR A 15 -9.62 0.72 24.25
CA THR A 15 -8.84 1.03 23.05
C THR A 15 -9.14 0.11 21.88
N GLY A 16 -9.65 -1.11 22.13
CA GLY A 16 -9.97 -2.09 21.08
C GLY A 16 -8.77 -2.44 20.21
N ASP A 17 -8.99 -2.54 18.90
CA ASP A 17 -7.99 -2.89 17.90
C ASP A 17 -7.34 -1.66 17.26
N LEU A 18 -7.08 -0.61 18.03
CA LEU A 18 -6.79 0.74 17.55
C LEU A 18 -5.66 0.79 16.51
N PHE A 19 -4.51 0.15 16.73
CA PHE A 19 -3.36 0.26 15.84
C PHE A 19 -3.09 -1.04 15.08
N GLY A 20 -3.08 -0.94 13.77
CA GLY A 20 -2.78 -2.02 12.84
C GLY A 20 -1.82 -1.60 11.73
N ILE A 21 -1.72 -2.45 10.73
CA ILE A 21 -0.85 -2.26 9.58
C ILE A 21 -1.66 -2.29 8.28
N PHE A 22 -1.12 -1.64 7.25
CA PHE A 22 -1.68 -1.58 5.91
C PHE A 22 -0.72 -2.20 4.90
N PHE A 23 -1.23 -3.15 4.10
CA PHE A 23 -0.50 -3.70 2.99
C PHE A 23 -1.15 -3.29 1.66
N GLU A 24 -0.35 -2.76 0.77
CA GLU A 24 -0.63 -2.59 -0.65
C GLU A 24 0.53 -3.12 -1.47
N ASP A 25 0.23 -3.75 -2.61
CA ASP A 25 1.26 -4.10 -3.58
C ASP A 25 1.64 -2.86 -4.40
N ILE A 26 2.38 -1.97 -3.74
CA ILE A 26 3.04 -0.77 -4.25
C ILE A 26 4.55 -0.95 -4.05
N ASN A 27 5.39 -0.31 -4.86
CA ASN A 27 6.85 -0.39 -4.72
C ASN A 27 7.39 -1.84 -4.74
N HIS A 28 6.76 -2.76 -5.50
CA HIS A 28 7.07 -4.19 -5.50
C HIS A 28 6.99 -4.83 -4.10
N ALA A 29 5.97 -4.46 -3.33
CA ALA A 29 5.77 -4.99 -1.99
C ALA A 29 5.35 -6.47 -1.96
N ALA A 30 4.67 -6.99 -3.01
CA ALA A 30 4.35 -8.42 -3.15
C ALA A 30 5.42 -9.17 -3.96
N ASP A 31 5.30 -9.21 -5.29
CA ASP A 31 6.29 -9.85 -6.16
C ASP A 31 7.63 -9.09 -6.11
N GLY A 32 8.70 -9.76 -5.66
CA GLY A 32 9.99 -9.13 -5.37
C GLY A 32 10.09 -8.48 -3.99
N GLY A 33 9.08 -8.71 -3.12
CA GLY A 33 8.99 -8.25 -1.76
C GLY A 33 8.51 -9.34 -0.81
N LEU A 34 7.34 -9.16 -0.22
CA LEU A 34 6.78 -10.04 0.82
C LEU A 34 6.55 -11.48 0.32
N TYR A 35 6.19 -11.68 -0.93
CA TYR A 35 6.06 -12.99 -1.55
C TYR A 35 7.43 -13.58 -1.85
N ALA A 36 7.73 -14.76 -1.29
CA ALA A 36 9.08 -15.33 -1.30
C ALA A 36 9.50 -16.00 -2.63
N GLU A 37 8.72 -15.85 -3.70
CA GLU A 37 9.11 -16.28 -5.05
C GLU A 37 10.29 -15.43 -5.56
N LEU A 38 11.39 -16.09 -5.91
CA LEU A 38 12.63 -15.44 -6.34
C LEU A 38 12.73 -15.23 -7.86
N ILE A 39 11.84 -15.86 -8.63
CA ILE A 39 11.85 -15.77 -10.09
C ILE A 39 10.94 -14.65 -10.56
N GLN A 40 11.52 -13.64 -11.18
CA GLN A 40 10.77 -12.57 -11.83
C GLN A 40 10.19 -13.07 -13.17
N ASN A 41 8.91 -12.77 -13.44
CA ASN A 41 8.23 -13.20 -14.67
C ASN A 41 8.26 -14.73 -14.88
N ARG A 42 7.88 -15.49 -13.85
CA ARG A 42 7.99 -16.95 -13.78
C ARG A 42 7.19 -17.71 -14.83
N ALA A 43 6.12 -17.09 -15.37
CA ALA A 43 5.19 -17.67 -16.35
C ALA A 43 5.21 -16.93 -17.69
N PHE A 44 6.24 -16.09 -17.95
CA PHE A 44 6.42 -15.34 -19.20
C PHE A 44 5.25 -14.40 -19.56
N GLU A 45 4.49 -13.94 -18.55
CA GLU A 45 3.27 -13.15 -18.74
C GLU A 45 3.48 -11.62 -18.69
N PHE A 46 4.73 -11.12 -18.57
CA PHE A 46 4.94 -9.68 -18.57
C PHE A 46 4.59 -9.07 -19.94
N ASP A 47 3.80 -7.98 -19.90
CA ASP A 47 3.19 -7.38 -21.09
C ASP A 47 3.34 -5.84 -21.06
N PRO A 48 3.46 -5.17 -22.22
CA PRO A 48 3.50 -3.71 -22.30
C PRO A 48 2.31 -2.97 -21.67
N ILE A 49 1.16 -3.62 -21.47
CA ILE A 49 0.02 -3.04 -20.75
C ILE A 49 0.32 -2.84 -19.26
N ASP A 50 1.19 -3.67 -18.68
CA ASP A 50 1.62 -3.55 -17.28
C ASP A 50 2.65 -2.43 -17.13
N ASN A 51 3.66 -2.46 -18.03
CA ASN A 51 4.71 -1.46 -18.12
C ASN A 51 5.24 -1.44 -19.55
N LYS A 52 5.38 -0.26 -20.15
CA LYS A 52 5.86 -0.08 -21.54
C LYS A 52 7.20 -0.76 -21.88
N ASN A 53 8.00 -1.09 -20.87
CA ASN A 53 9.29 -1.75 -21.01
C ASN A 53 9.17 -3.28 -20.89
N TYR A 54 8.00 -3.81 -20.53
CA TYR A 54 7.79 -5.23 -20.33
C TYR A 54 7.56 -5.95 -21.66
N HIS A 55 7.97 -7.18 -21.68
CA HIS A 55 7.73 -8.16 -22.75
C HIS A 55 7.85 -9.57 -22.14
N ALA A 56 7.34 -10.58 -22.80
CA ALA A 56 7.26 -11.93 -22.24
C ALA A 56 8.61 -12.54 -21.82
N LEU A 57 9.74 -12.09 -22.38
CA LEU A 57 11.10 -12.48 -21.95
C LEU A 57 11.74 -11.47 -20.97
N TYR A 58 10.99 -10.52 -20.41
CA TYR A 58 11.55 -9.62 -19.41
C TYR A 58 12.10 -10.41 -18.22
N ALA A 59 13.29 -10.03 -17.74
CA ALA A 59 14.11 -10.73 -16.74
C ALA A 59 14.70 -12.09 -17.20
N TRP A 60 14.50 -12.50 -18.45
CA TRP A 60 15.07 -13.72 -19.02
C TRP A 60 16.05 -13.39 -20.12
N MET A 61 17.24 -13.98 -20.05
CA MET A 61 18.33 -13.74 -21.01
C MET A 61 18.94 -15.06 -21.48
N PRO A 62 19.39 -15.15 -22.75
CA PRO A 62 20.20 -16.28 -23.22
C PRO A 62 21.44 -16.49 -22.35
N CYS A 63 21.83 -17.75 -22.12
CA CYS A 63 23.05 -18.08 -21.39
C CYS A 63 23.68 -19.39 -21.87
N GLN A 64 24.98 -19.56 -21.59
CA GLN A 64 25.73 -20.81 -21.82
C GLN A 64 26.73 -21.00 -20.68
N LEU A 65 26.71 -22.17 -20.00
CA LEU A 65 27.45 -22.38 -18.75
C LEU A 65 28.97 -22.53 -18.92
N ASP A 66 29.41 -22.98 -20.07
CA ASP A 66 30.84 -23.21 -20.39
C ASP A 66 31.59 -21.96 -20.89
N LYS A 67 30.88 -20.83 -21.00
CA LYS A 67 31.47 -19.52 -21.35
C LYS A 67 31.64 -18.65 -20.10
N LYS A 68 32.75 -17.91 -20.02
CA LYS A 68 33.03 -16.95 -18.97
C LYS A 68 31.83 -16.00 -18.81
N ASN A 69 31.37 -15.81 -17.54
CA ASN A 69 30.26 -14.97 -17.15
C ASN A 69 28.90 -15.45 -17.69
N GLY A 70 28.73 -16.72 -18.07
CA GLY A 70 27.47 -17.24 -18.61
C GLY A 70 26.93 -16.48 -19.82
N GLN A 71 27.80 -15.77 -20.55
CA GLN A 71 27.40 -15.07 -21.77
C GLN A 71 27.42 -16.05 -22.94
N THR A 72 26.39 -15.99 -23.78
CA THR A 72 26.31 -16.77 -25.02
C THR A 72 26.23 -15.85 -26.22
N ASP A 73 26.77 -16.31 -27.38
CA ASP A 73 26.45 -15.69 -28.65
C ASP A 73 25.01 -16.05 -29.02
N ALA A 74 24.26 -15.11 -29.60
CA ALA A 74 22.86 -15.28 -29.96
C ALA A 74 22.58 -16.48 -30.89
N ALA A 75 23.63 -17.01 -31.55
CA ALA A 75 23.58 -18.19 -32.44
C ALA A 75 23.50 -19.53 -31.69
N ASP A 76 23.79 -19.60 -30.38
CA ASP A 76 23.86 -20.85 -29.63
C ASP A 76 22.51 -21.30 -29.08
N VAL A 77 21.55 -20.38 -28.91
CA VAL A 77 20.19 -20.65 -28.41
C VAL A 77 19.16 -19.74 -29.07
N SER A 78 17.98 -20.28 -29.37
CA SER A 78 16.81 -19.53 -29.78
C SER A 78 15.73 -19.62 -28.69
N LEU A 79 15.14 -18.49 -28.35
CA LEU A 79 14.07 -18.35 -27.36
C LEU A 79 12.81 -17.89 -28.07
N THR A 80 11.72 -18.66 -27.96
CA THR A 80 10.45 -18.35 -28.62
C THR A 80 9.30 -18.44 -27.62
N ILE A 81 8.54 -17.35 -27.47
CA ILE A 81 7.30 -17.36 -26.69
C ILE A 81 6.17 -17.89 -27.55
N LEU A 82 5.42 -18.80 -27.00
CA LEU A 82 4.29 -19.48 -27.64
C LEU A 82 3.04 -19.39 -26.74
N THR A 83 1.88 -19.58 -27.36
CA THR A 83 0.56 -19.58 -26.69
C THR A 83 -0.35 -20.74 -27.10
N GLU A 84 0.11 -21.54 -28.07
CA GLU A 84 -0.62 -22.73 -28.54
C GLU A 84 -0.47 -23.89 -27.56
N SER A 85 -1.55 -24.39 -27.00
CA SER A 85 -1.53 -25.48 -26.00
C SER A 85 -0.75 -25.15 -24.73
N PRO A 86 -1.08 -24.05 -24.03
CA PRO A 86 -0.45 -23.66 -22.78
C PRO A 86 -0.74 -24.68 -21.67
N TYR A 87 0.01 -24.60 -20.57
CA TYR A 87 -0.30 -25.36 -19.36
C TYR A 87 -1.66 -24.95 -18.77
N THR A 88 -1.92 -23.64 -18.69
CA THR A 88 -3.22 -23.07 -18.29
C THR A 88 -3.65 -21.94 -19.23
N LYS A 89 -4.96 -21.80 -19.43
CA LYS A 89 -5.52 -20.69 -20.21
C LYS A 89 -5.46 -19.35 -19.49
N LYS A 90 -5.29 -19.36 -18.18
CA LYS A 90 -5.22 -18.13 -17.36
C LYS A 90 -3.88 -17.41 -17.55
N ASN A 91 -2.81 -18.17 -17.81
CA ASN A 91 -1.47 -17.67 -18.12
C ASN A 91 -1.00 -18.43 -19.38
N PRO A 92 -1.34 -17.92 -20.59
CA PRO A 92 -1.18 -18.71 -21.81
C PRO A 92 0.23 -18.70 -22.42
N HIS A 93 1.13 -17.85 -21.95
CA HIS A 93 2.48 -17.78 -22.51
C HIS A 93 3.38 -18.87 -21.91
N TYR A 94 4.23 -19.44 -22.75
CA TYR A 94 5.29 -20.34 -22.34
C TYR A 94 6.52 -20.18 -23.24
N LEU A 95 7.67 -20.58 -22.75
CA LEU A 95 8.96 -20.46 -23.46
C LEU A 95 9.34 -21.77 -24.13
N ARG A 96 9.70 -21.72 -25.42
CA ARG A 96 10.46 -22.75 -26.12
C ARG A 96 11.93 -22.36 -26.15
N ILE A 97 12.78 -23.22 -25.58
CA ILE A 97 14.24 -23.13 -25.64
C ILE A 97 14.71 -24.09 -26.74
N THR A 98 15.39 -23.58 -27.76
CA THR A 98 16.06 -24.39 -28.78
C THR A 98 17.56 -24.16 -28.66
N ALA A 99 18.25 -25.12 -28.06
CA ALA A 99 19.70 -25.09 -27.89
C ALA A 99 20.41 -25.67 -29.12
N ASN A 100 21.29 -24.91 -29.75
CA ASN A 100 22.08 -25.33 -30.88
C ASN A 100 23.46 -25.93 -30.46
N SER A 101 23.83 -25.67 -29.20
CA SER A 101 25.04 -26.22 -28.59
C SER A 101 24.75 -26.76 -27.18
N ALA A 102 25.64 -27.59 -26.65
CA ALA A 102 25.56 -28.13 -25.32
C ALA A 102 25.66 -27.01 -24.25
N ALA A 103 24.98 -27.19 -23.14
CA ALA A 103 24.94 -26.28 -21.99
C ALA A 103 24.42 -24.88 -22.32
N ALA A 104 23.65 -24.73 -23.41
CA ALA A 104 23.02 -23.49 -23.85
C ALA A 104 21.54 -23.44 -23.41
N GLY A 105 21.03 -22.27 -23.07
CA GLY A 105 19.66 -22.06 -22.61
C GLY A 105 19.38 -20.64 -22.18
N VAL A 106 18.70 -20.48 -21.07
CA VAL A 106 18.22 -19.19 -20.56
C VAL A 106 18.55 -19.03 -19.09
N LYS A 107 18.72 -17.79 -18.63
CA LYS A 107 18.82 -17.47 -17.19
C LYS A 107 17.83 -16.39 -16.79
N ASN A 108 17.29 -16.52 -15.59
CA ASN A 108 16.47 -15.51 -14.91
C ASN A 108 17.35 -14.63 -14.03
N LEU A 109 17.13 -13.33 -14.11
CA LEU A 109 17.90 -12.33 -13.38
C LEU A 109 17.44 -12.12 -11.93
N GLY A 110 16.26 -12.63 -11.54
CA GLY A 110 15.65 -12.34 -10.25
C GLY A 110 15.20 -10.89 -10.15
N PHE A 111 15.07 -10.43 -8.92
CA PHE A 111 14.77 -9.03 -8.59
C PHE A 111 16.04 -8.29 -8.12
N ASN A 112 16.02 -6.96 -8.13
CA ASN A 112 17.15 -6.12 -7.70
C ASN A 112 18.46 -6.48 -8.43
N SER A 113 19.51 -6.78 -7.68
CA SER A 113 20.81 -7.17 -8.24
C SER A 113 20.88 -8.63 -8.69
N GLY A 114 19.87 -9.45 -8.36
CA GLY A 114 19.84 -10.89 -8.62
C GLY A 114 19.12 -11.67 -7.50
N ILE A 115 19.31 -12.98 -7.50
CA ILE A 115 18.80 -13.89 -6.47
C ILE A 115 19.81 -13.94 -5.31
N ALA A 116 19.35 -13.59 -4.11
CA ALA A 116 20.16 -13.75 -2.90
C ALA A 116 20.18 -15.21 -2.45
N LEU A 117 21.38 -15.74 -2.24
CA LEU A 117 21.63 -17.11 -1.78
C LEU A 117 22.29 -17.06 -0.41
N GLU A 118 21.74 -17.80 0.54
CA GLU A 118 22.27 -17.91 1.89
C GLU A 118 22.96 -19.27 2.09
N GLY A 119 24.14 -19.26 2.72
CA GLY A 119 24.89 -20.48 3.03
C GLY A 119 24.13 -21.39 4.00
N GLY A 120 23.98 -22.66 3.63
CA GLY A 120 23.21 -23.65 4.39
C GLY A 120 21.73 -23.74 4.02
N GLU A 121 21.19 -22.74 3.30
CA GLU A 121 19.79 -22.74 2.86
C GLU A 121 19.55 -23.74 1.72
N THR A 122 18.33 -24.26 1.68
CA THR A 122 17.82 -25.10 0.59
C THR A 122 16.78 -24.31 -0.20
N TYR A 123 16.92 -24.29 -1.52
CA TYR A 123 15.97 -23.64 -2.40
C TYR A 123 15.12 -24.69 -3.13
N HIS A 124 13.81 -24.64 -2.95
CA HIS A 124 12.85 -25.48 -3.66
C HIS A 124 12.64 -24.95 -5.06
N PHE A 125 13.22 -25.64 -6.02
CA PHE A 125 13.05 -25.34 -7.44
C PHE A 125 11.89 -26.16 -8.02
N SER A 126 11.09 -25.56 -8.89
CA SER A 126 10.15 -26.27 -9.73
C SER A 126 9.97 -25.58 -11.10
N CYS A 127 9.61 -26.38 -12.10
CA CYS A 127 9.16 -25.88 -13.40
C CYS A 127 8.26 -26.91 -14.06
N TYR A 128 7.49 -26.45 -15.05
CA TYR A 128 6.78 -27.36 -15.96
C TYR A 128 7.61 -27.49 -17.23
N LEU A 129 7.84 -28.74 -17.67
CA LEU A 129 8.55 -29.06 -18.90
C LEU A 129 7.68 -29.95 -19.79
N ARG A 130 7.86 -29.78 -21.10
CA ARG A 130 7.30 -30.63 -22.13
C ARG A 130 8.32 -30.83 -23.25
N LYS A 131 8.54 -32.10 -23.65
CA LYS A 131 9.38 -32.38 -24.80
C LYS A 131 8.66 -32.06 -26.11
N ILE A 132 9.41 -31.73 -27.15
CA ILE A 132 8.89 -31.50 -28.50
C ILE A 132 9.01 -32.80 -29.30
N ASP A 133 10.24 -33.25 -29.54
CA ASP A 133 10.54 -34.47 -30.28
C ASP A 133 11.16 -35.51 -29.34
N GLU A 134 12.47 -35.47 -29.15
CA GLU A 134 13.22 -36.37 -28.30
C GLU A 134 13.34 -35.81 -26.86
N PRO A 135 13.51 -36.69 -25.85
CA PRO A 135 13.80 -36.24 -24.48
C PRO A 135 15.05 -35.36 -24.40
N VAL A 136 14.96 -34.26 -23.65
CA VAL A 136 16.08 -33.33 -23.42
C VAL A 136 16.41 -33.28 -21.94
N THR A 137 17.69 -33.44 -21.60
CA THR A 137 18.17 -33.20 -20.23
C THR A 137 18.39 -31.69 -20.05
N VAL A 138 17.63 -31.11 -19.12
CA VAL A 138 17.73 -29.71 -18.70
C VAL A 138 18.45 -29.66 -17.37
N LYS A 139 19.48 -28.84 -17.27
CA LYS A 139 20.18 -28.55 -16.02
C LYS A 139 19.70 -27.20 -15.47
N ALA A 140 19.17 -27.22 -14.26
CA ALA A 140 18.87 -26.00 -13.51
C ALA A 140 20.05 -25.68 -12.60
N CYS A 141 20.54 -24.43 -12.63
CA CYS A 141 21.73 -24.02 -11.88
C CYS A 141 21.52 -22.65 -11.23
N LEU A 142 21.91 -22.51 -9.97
CA LEU A 142 22.13 -21.23 -9.33
C LEU A 142 23.57 -20.79 -9.62
N ILE A 143 23.71 -19.71 -10.41
CA ILE A 143 25.01 -19.26 -10.93
C ILE A 143 25.29 -17.81 -10.50
N GLY A 144 26.53 -17.55 -10.08
CA GLY A 144 27.02 -16.19 -9.84
C GLY A 144 27.39 -15.46 -11.14
N LYS A 145 27.60 -14.16 -11.03
CA LYS A 145 27.97 -13.29 -12.17
C LYS A 145 29.26 -13.75 -12.88
N GLU A 146 30.19 -14.37 -12.17
CA GLU A 146 31.44 -14.89 -12.73
C GLU A 146 31.32 -16.31 -13.30
N GLY A 147 30.08 -16.87 -13.35
CA GLY A 147 29.79 -18.21 -13.87
C GLY A 147 30.04 -19.35 -12.87
N GLN A 148 30.31 -19.04 -11.60
CA GLN A 148 30.43 -20.08 -10.57
C GLN A 148 29.05 -20.68 -10.29
N ILE A 149 29.00 -22.03 -10.14
CA ILE A 149 27.78 -22.76 -9.82
C ILE A 149 27.72 -22.98 -8.30
N TYR A 150 26.68 -22.46 -7.65
CA TYR A 150 26.42 -22.67 -6.21
C TYR A 150 25.67 -23.96 -5.93
N ALA A 151 24.68 -24.28 -6.76
CA ALA A 151 23.91 -25.51 -6.72
C ALA A 151 23.34 -25.85 -8.09
N SER A 152 23.08 -27.12 -8.35
CA SER A 152 22.44 -27.53 -9.62
C SER A 152 21.72 -28.87 -9.49
N CYS A 153 20.76 -29.11 -10.38
CA CYS A 153 20.12 -30.40 -10.62
C CYS A 153 19.94 -30.66 -12.10
N GLU A 154 19.74 -31.91 -12.48
CA GLU A 154 19.42 -32.30 -13.86
C GLU A 154 18.03 -32.94 -13.89
N LEU A 155 17.24 -32.53 -14.88
CA LEU A 155 15.87 -32.98 -15.11
C LEU A 155 15.78 -33.48 -16.54
N THR A 156 15.09 -34.59 -16.79
CA THR A 156 14.86 -35.07 -18.15
C THR A 156 13.41 -34.76 -18.57
N ALA A 157 13.25 -33.84 -19.52
CA ALA A 157 11.96 -33.55 -20.14
C ALA A 157 11.59 -34.71 -21.09
N ASP A 158 10.89 -35.71 -20.57
CA ASP A 158 10.53 -36.98 -21.24
C ASP A 158 9.03 -37.06 -21.61
N ALA A 159 8.18 -36.20 -21.04
CA ALA A 159 6.75 -36.19 -21.27
C ALA A 159 6.36 -35.33 -22.49
N SER A 160 5.38 -35.79 -23.28
CA SER A 160 4.78 -35.05 -24.39
C SER A 160 3.70 -34.05 -23.93
N ASP A 161 3.17 -34.26 -22.74
CA ASP A 161 2.27 -33.34 -22.04
C ASP A 161 3.04 -32.56 -20.97
N TRP A 162 2.50 -31.44 -20.53
CA TRP A 162 3.07 -30.66 -19.44
C TRP A 162 3.23 -31.49 -18.16
N LYS A 163 4.42 -31.55 -17.62
CA LYS A 163 4.74 -32.27 -16.39
C LYS A 163 5.55 -31.39 -15.45
N LYS A 164 5.14 -31.33 -14.18
CA LYS A 164 5.87 -30.59 -13.15
C LYS A 164 7.09 -31.39 -12.71
N TYR A 165 8.24 -30.73 -12.69
CA TYR A 165 9.51 -31.24 -12.17
C TYR A 165 9.90 -30.40 -10.96
N THR A 166 10.47 -31.06 -9.95
CA THR A 166 10.89 -30.41 -8.70
C THR A 166 12.28 -30.90 -8.30
N ALA A 167 13.05 -30.04 -7.65
CA ALA A 167 14.34 -30.38 -7.08
C ALA A 167 14.70 -29.44 -5.92
N ASP A 168 15.50 -29.94 -4.98
CA ASP A 168 16.08 -29.14 -3.91
C ASP A 168 17.51 -28.72 -4.30
N LEU A 169 17.75 -27.40 -4.31
CA LEU A 169 19.06 -26.80 -4.59
C LEU A 169 19.65 -26.32 -3.26
N LYS A 170 20.62 -27.07 -2.73
CA LYS A 170 21.23 -26.78 -1.43
C LYS A 170 22.51 -25.99 -1.59
N ILE A 171 22.60 -24.86 -0.88
CA ILE A 171 23.80 -24.01 -0.85
C ILE A 171 24.74 -24.50 0.26
N ALA A 172 26.02 -24.60 -0.04
CA ALA A 172 27.03 -25.01 0.93
C ALA A 172 27.13 -23.97 2.06
N GLU A 173 27.34 -24.46 3.29
CA GLU A 173 27.54 -23.59 4.45
C GLU A 173 28.73 -22.65 4.25
N GLY A 174 28.60 -21.42 4.71
CA GLY A 174 29.64 -20.38 4.57
C GLY A 174 29.78 -19.82 3.16
N THR A 175 28.88 -20.19 2.25
CA THR A 175 28.84 -19.67 0.88
C THR A 175 27.56 -18.82 0.72
N SER A 176 27.71 -17.52 0.46
CA SER A 176 26.56 -16.59 0.25
C SER A 176 26.81 -15.74 -0.99
N CYS A 177 25.73 -15.31 -1.62
CA CYS A 177 25.78 -14.49 -2.83
C CYS A 177 24.50 -13.66 -2.89
N THR A 178 24.58 -12.38 -3.27
CA THR A 178 23.41 -11.49 -3.36
C THR A 178 22.99 -11.17 -4.79
N ASP A 179 23.70 -11.74 -5.77
CA ASP A 179 23.56 -11.39 -7.20
C ASP A 179 23.59 -12.62 -8.13
N ALA A 180 23.14 -13.77 -7.62
CA ALA A 180 23.01 -14.99 -8.41
C ALA A 180 21.87 -14.90 -9.43
N ASN A 181 21.90 -15.79 -10.41
CA ASN A 181 20.83 -16.03 -11.38
C ASN A 181 20.43 -17.50 -11.38
N LEU A 182 19.19 -17.82 -11.77
CA LEU A 182 18.78 -19.19 -12.08
C LEU A 182 18.95 -19.44 -13.60
N ALA A 183 19.81 -20.37 -13.97
CA ALA A 183 19.97 -20.81 -15.36
C ALA A 183 19.27 -22.15 -15.62
N LEU A 184 18.59 -22.26 -16.77
CA LEU A 184 18.00 -23.48 -17.32
C LEU A 184 18.68 -23.74 -18.67
N VAL A 185 19.51 -24.79 -18.76
CA VAL A 185 20.27 -25.08 -19.96
C VAL A 185 20.07 -26.50 -20.44
N CYS A 186 19.97 -26.71 -21.76
CA CYS A 186 19.93 -28.02 -22.37
C CYS A 186 21.34 -28.61 -22.42
N MET A 187 21.53 -29.81 -21.85
CA MET A 187 22.84 -30.46 -21.75
C MET A 187 23.36 -30.96 -23.11
N THR A 188 22.45 -31.16 -24.05
CA THR A 188 22.74 -31.49 -25.48
C THR A 188 21.91 -30.58 -26.36
N PRO A 189 22.31 -30.37 -27.63
CA PRO A 189 21.46 -29.70 -28.60
C PRO A 189 20.08 -30.34 -28.69
N GLY A 190 19.02 -29.50 -28.71
CA GLY A 190 17.65 -29.95 -28.73
C GLY A 190 16.67 -28.85 -28.32
N SER A 191 15.38 -29.19 -28.29
CA SER A 191 14.33 -28.23 -27.95
C SER A 191 13.45 -28.72 -26.83
N VAL A 192 13.09 -27.83 -25.90
CA VAL A 192 12.20 -28.08 -24.77
C VAL A 192 11.27 -26.90 -24.54
N GLU A 193 10.05 -27.16 -24.09
CA GLU A 193 9.12 -26.13 -23.66
C GLU A 193 9.10 -26.03 -22.15
N VAL A 194 9.05 -24.81 -21.64
CA VAL A 194 9.19 -24.47 -20.21
C VAL A 194 8.10 -23.48 -19.82
N ASP A 195 7.50 -23.71 -18.66
CA ASP A 195 6.53 -22.77 -18.06
C ASP A 195 6.63 -22.82 -16.52
N PHE A 196 6.06 -21.82 -15.85
CA PHE A 196 5.97 -21.69 -14.39
C PHE A 196 7.26 -22.09 -13.64
N VAL A 197 8.34 -21.39 -13.99
CA VAL A 197 9.62 -21.58 -13.28
C VAL A 197 9.55 -20.88 -11.93
N SER A 198 9.86 -21.62 -10.87
CA SER A 198 9.70 -21.15 -9.49
C SER A 198 10.90 -21.53 -8.63
N LEU A 199 11.27 -20.66 -7.70
CA LEU A 199 12.34 -20.87 -6.75
C LEU A 199 12.00 -20.22 -5.41
N PHE A 200 11.80 -21.04 -4.37
CA PHE A 200 11.51 -20.57 -3.01
C PHE A 200 12.62 -21.01 -2.03
N PRO A 201 13.00 -20.17 -1.05
CA PRO A 201 13.75 -20.68 0.10
C PRO A 201 12.91 -21.68 0.90
N ALA A 202 13.53 -22.71 1.46
CA ALA A 202 12.82 -23.69 2.31
C ALA A 202 12.34 -23.05 3.61
N HIS A 203 13.11 -22.10 4.15
CA HIS A 203 12.78 -21.38 5.37
C HIS A 203 12.00 -20.09 5.09
N THR A 204 10.81 -20.23 4.49
CA THR A 204 9.82 -19.15 4.44
C THR A 204 9.27 -18.84 5.82
N TYR A 205 8.55 -17.73 5.97
CA TYR A 205 7.88 -17.40 7.24
C TYR A 205 6.92 -18.54 7.66
N LYS A 206 7.05 -19.03 8.90
CA LYS A 206 6.37 -20.23 9.42
C LYS A 206 6.53 -21.50 8.55
N ASN A 207 7.54 -21.54 7.67
CA ASN A 207 7.84 -22.65 6.74
C ASN A 207 6.64 -23.04 5.85
N ARG A 208 5.85 -22.07 5.44
CA ARG A 208 4.70 -22.33 4.56
C ARG A 208 5.15 -22.56 3.12
N PRO A 209 4.62 -23.58 2.41
CA PRO A 209 4.77 -23.67 0.95
C PRO A 209 4.05 -22.48 0.30
N ASN A 210 4.51 -21.99 -0.84
CA ASN A 210 4.03 -20.72 -1.44
C ASN A 210 4.08 -19.58 -0.41
N GLY A 211 5.16 -19.56 0.37
CA GLY A 211 5.24 -18.77 1.59
C GLY A 211 5.71 -17.34 1.38
N LEU A 212 5.86 -16.67 2.50
CA LEU A 212 6.26 -15.28 2.57
C LEU A 212 7.72 -15.14 3.01
N ARG A 213 8.33 -14.04 2.67
CA ARG A 213 9.70 -13.69 3.02
C ARG A 213 9.82 -13.48 4.52
N LYS A 214 10.67 -14.32 5.14
CA LYS A 214 10.76 -14.45 6.59
C LYS A 214 11.16 -13.15 7.28
N ASP A 215 12.20 -12.48 6.80
CA ASP A 215 12.72 -11.24 7.38
C ASP A 215 11.68 -10.10 7.38
N LEU A 216 10.90 -9.96 6.31
CA LEU A 216 9.83 -8.97 6.21
C LEU A 216 8.67 -9.29 7.17
N CYS A 217 8.25 -10.57 7.24
CA CYS A 217 7.19 -10.98 8.17
C CYS A 217 7.61 -10.85 9.64
N GLU A 218 8.88 -11.13 9.98
CA GLU A 218 9.41 -10.93 11.32
C GLU A 218 9.38 -9.45 11.75
N MET A 219 9.60 -8.52 10.82
CA MET A 219 9.40 -7.09 11.07
C MET A 219 7.94 -6.77 11.41
N LEU A 220 6.98 -7.38 10.71
CA LEU A 220 5.55 -7.18 10.97
C LEU A 220 5.13 -7.82 12.31
N GLU A 221 5.53 -9.07 12.55
CA GLU A 221 5.24 -9.78 13.80
C GLU A 221 5.77 -9.01 15.02
N ALA A 222 6.98 -8.42 14.90
CA ALA A 222 7.61 -7.64 15.97
C ALA A 222 6.83 -6.36 16.34
N MET A 223 5.99 -5.84 15.47
CA MET A 223 5.12 -4.68 15.76
C MET A 223 3.93 -5.03 16.65
N HIS A 224 3.48 -6.29 16.65
CA HIS A 224 2.25 -6.75 17.32
C HIS A 224 1.00 -5.98 16.87
N PRO A 225 0.72 -5.87 15.56
CA PRO A 225 -0.43 -5.15 15.05
C PRO A 225 -1.74 -5.80 15.50
N LYS A 226 -2.79 -5.00 15.72
CA LYS A 226 -4.11 -5.52 16.06
C LYS A 226 -4.89 -5.97 14.84
N PHE A 227 -4.64 -5.38 13.68
CA PHE A 227 -5.25 -5.77 12.42
C PHE A 227 -4.26 -5.57 11.26
N ILE A 228 -4.57 -6.21 10.14
CA ILE A 228 -3.93 -5.98 8.85
C ILE A 228 -4.98 -5.65 7.80
N ARG A 229 -4.91 -4.45 7.20
CA ARG A 229 -5.69 -4.03 6.05
C ARG A 229 -4.99 -4.47 4.77
N PHE A 230 -5.72 -5.12 3.86
CA PHE A 230 -5.23 -5.62 2.57
C PHE A 230 -6.36 -5.67 1.51
N PRO A 231 -6.09 -5.86 0.19
CA PRO A 231 -4.80 -6.07 -0.46
C PRO A 231 -4.14 -4.75 -0.85
N GLY A 232 -4.74 -3.60 -0.54
CA GLY A 232 -4.18 -2.32 -0.86
C GLY A 232 -5.13 -1.14 -0.84
N GLY A 233 -4.65 -0.07 -1.43
CA GLY A 233 -5.30 1.19 -1.69
C GLY A 233 -5.92 1.24 -3.10
N CYS A 234 -5.43 2.14 -3.97
CA CYS A 234 -5.99 2.36 -5.32
C CYS A 234 -5.99 1.12 -6.21
N LEU A 235 -5.09 0.16 -6.01
CA LEU A 235 -5.08 -1.09 -6.78
C LEU A 235 -6.39 -1.88 -6.67
N VAL A 236 -7.21 -1.64 -5.62
CA VAL A 236 -8.49 -2.33 -5.40
C VAL A 236 -9.50 -1.95 -6.48
N HIS A 237 -9.59 -0.68 -6.79
CA HIS A 237 -10.63 -0.13 -7.66
C HIS A 237 -10.13 0.35 -9.03
N ASP A 238 -8.83 0.61 -9.19
CA ASP A 238 -8.28 1.09 -10.47
C ASP A 238 -8.25 -0.05 -11.50
N GLY A 239 -9.15 0.00 -12.49
CA GLY A 239 -9.18 -0.98 -13.55
C GLY A 239 -10.47 -1.05 -14.35
N GLN A 240 -10.49 -2.00 -15.29
CA GLN A 240 -11.66 -2.33 -16.11
C GLN A 240 -12.71 -3.09 -15.28
N LEU A 241 -13.97 -2.97 -15.70
CA LEU A 241 -15.09 -3.68 -15.07
C LEU A 241 -15.17 -5.15 -15.47
N ASP A 242 -14.62 -5.50 -16.63
CA ASP A 242 -14.53 -6.90 -17.07
C ASP A 242 -13.50 -7.66 -16.24
N GLU A 243 -13.97 -8.66 -15.49
CA GLU A 243 -13.13 -9.47 -14.61
C GLU A 243 -12.04 -10.29 -15.32
N ASN A 244 -12.20 -10.50 -16.65
CA ASN A 244 -11.23 -11.23 -17.48
C ASN A 244 -10.21 -10.30 -18.14
N ALA A 245 -10.38 -8.98 -18.05
CA ALA A 245 -9.40 -8.04 -18.54
C ALA A 245 -8.13 -8.09 -17.69
N ARG A 246 -6.96 -8.02 -18.34
CA ARG A 246 -5.66 -8.01 -17.64
C ARG A 246 -5.51 -6.83 -16.70
N ASP A 247 -6.13 -5.70 -17.01
CA ASP A 247 -6.19 -4.48 -16.22
C ASP A 247 -7.56 -4.32 -15.50
N SER A 248 -8.21 -5.45 -15.14
CA SER A 248 -9.47 -5.43 -14.38
C SER A 248 -9.28 -4.82 -12.98
N MET A 249 -10.36 -4.37 -12.35
CA MET A 249 -10.38 -4.16 -10.89
C MET A 249 -9.95 -5.43 -10.16
N TYR A 250 -9.44 -5.28 -8.95
CA TYR A 250 -8.96 -6.42 -8.17
C TYR A 250 -10.10 -7.34 -7.76
N ARG A 251 -10.08 -8.58 -8.22
CA ARG A 251 -11.08 -9.61 -7.92
C ARG A 251 -10.45 -10.69 -7.06
N TRP A 252 -10.82 -10.76 -5.78
CA TRP A 252 -10.21 -11.66 -4.81
C TRP A 252 -10.29 -13.15 -5.24
N LYS A 253 -11.37 -13.55 -5.94
CA LYS A 253 -11.56 -14.92 -6.46
C LYS A 253 -10.48 -15.35 -7.45
N ASN A 254 -9.85 -14.39 -8.15
CA ASN A 254 -8.71 -14.65 -9.03
C ASN A 254 -7.40 -14.90 -8.28
N THR A 255 -7.38 -14.70 -6.97
CA THR A 255 -6.16 -14.76 -6.13
C THR A 255 -6.08 -15.99 -5.25
N ILE A 256 -7.01 -16.92 -5.39
CA ILE A 256 -7.11 -18.16 -4.61
C ILE A 256 -7.05 -19.40 -5.50
N GLY A 257 -6.79 -20.57 -4.90
CA GLY A 257 -6.55 -21.81 -5.62
C GLY A 257 -5.09 -22.00 -6.03
N PRO A 258 -4.78 -22.95 -6.94
CA PRO A 258 -3.43 -23.17 -7.44
C PRO A 258 -2.83 -21.91 -8.04
N VAL A 259 -1.57 -21.63 -7.75
CA VAL A 259 -0.91 -20.40 -8.21
C VAL A 259 -0.81 -20.30 -9.73
N GLU A 260 -0.76 -21.44 -10.40
CA GLU A 260 -0.74 -21.55 -11.86
C GLU A 260 -2.07 -21.11 -12.52
N GLU A 261 -3.18 -21.20 -11.77
CA GLU A 261 -4.54 -20.80 -12.23
C GLU A 261 -4.88 -19.35 -11.85
N ARG A 262 -4.00 -18.64 -11.17
CA ARG A 262 -4.16 -17.22 -10.84
C ARG A 262 -3.65 -16.36 -12.01
N PRO A 263 -4.53 -15.57 -12.67
CA PRO A 263 -4.13 -14.83 -13.87
C PRO A 263 -3.17 -13.69 -13.53
N ALA A 264 -2.09 -13.59 -14.26
CA ALA A 264 -1.23 -12.42 -14.19
C ALA A 264 -2.01 -11.17 -14.61
N ARG A 265 -1.84 -10.07 -13.89
CA ARG A 265 -2.58 -8.83 -14.16
C ARG A 265 -1.69 -7.59 -14.10
N ARG A 266 -2.20 -6.49 -14.66
CA ARG A 266 -1.61 -5.16 -14.47
C ARG A 266 -1.84 -4.68 -13.02
N ASN A 267 -0.79 -4.14 -12.41
CA ASN A 267 -0.87 -3.30 -11.24
C ASN A 267 -0.95 -1.82 -11.68
N ASN A 268 -1.84 -1.02 -11.05
CA ASN A 268 -1.96 0.42 -11.33
C ASN A 268 -0.65 1.20 -11.09
N TRP A 269 0.26 0.67 -10.27
CA TRP A 269 1.59 1.24 -10.01
C TRP A 269 2.62 0.96 -11.11
N GLY A 270 2.19 0.37 -12.25
CA GLY A 270 3.00 0.25 -13.45
C GLY A 270 3.93 -0.96 -13.49
N TYR A 271 3.49 -2.09 -12.94
CA TYR A 271 4.17 -3.38 -13.06
C TYR A 271 3.17 -4.55 -13.05
N ASN A 272 3.68 -5.77 -13.20
CA ASN A 272 2.88 -6.98 -13.21
C ASN A 272 2.64 -7.53 -11.81
N GLN A 273 1.46 -8.07 -11.54
CA GLN A 273 1.15 -8.90 -10.39
C GLN A 273 0.92 -10.34 -10.85
N THR A 274 1.64 -11.29 -10.26
CA THR A 274 1.44 -12.72 -10.50
C THR A 274 0.27 -13.29 -9.71
N LEU A 275 -0.26 -12.56 -8.72
CA LEU A 275 -1.23 -12.98 -7.72
C LEU A 275 -0.79 -14.22 -6.92
N GLY A 276 0.51 -14.49 -6.88
CA GLY A 276 1.10 -15.53 -6.03
C GLY A 276 0.86 -15.26 -4.54
N LEU A 277 0.95 -13.99 -4.13
CA LEU A 277 0.42 -13.48 -2.87
C LEU A 277 -1.03 -13.07 -3.10
N GLY A 278 -1.98 -13.81 -2.54
CA GLY A 278 -3.41 -13.58 -2.70
C GLY A 278 -4.17 -13.57 -1.37
N TYR A 279 -5.50 -13.55 -1.45
CA TYR A 279 -6.34 -13.43 -0.24
C TYR A 279 -6.13 -14.56 0.75
N TYR A 280 -5.90 -15.79 0.29
CA TYR A 280 -5.61 -16.90 1.18
C TYR A 280 -4.33 -16.66 1.99
N GLU A 281 -3.27 -16.20 1.34
CA GLU A 281 -1.99 -15.89 1.97
C GLU A 281 -2.08 -14.67 2.91
N TYR A 282 -2.89 -13.66 2.57
CA TYR A 282 -3.16 -12.52 3.47
C TYR A 282 -3.88 -12.95 4.75
N PHE A 283 -4.89 -13.81 4.65
CA PHE A 283 -5.56 -14.36 5.82
C PHE A 283 -4.63 -15.20 6.69
N GLN A 284 -3.76 -16.03 6.06
CA GLN A 284 -2.74 -16.78 6.79
C GLN A 284 -1.74 -15.86 7.49
N LEU A 285 -1.29 -14.79 6.83
CA LEU A 285 -0.40 -13.81 7.44
C LEU A 285 -1.06 -13.15 8.66
N ALA A 286 -2.32 -12.73 8.54
CA ALA A 286 -3.07 -12.15 9.66
C ALA A 286 -3.09 -13.09 10.87
N GLU A 287 -3.44 -14.37 10.65
CA GLU A 287 -3.43 -15.40 11.69
C GLU A 287 -2.03 -15.60 12.28
N ASP A 288 -1.00 -15.69 11.43
CA ASP A 288 0.38 -15.97 11.84
C ASP A 288 1.01 -14.87 12.71
N ILE A 289 0.65 -13.59 12.46
CA ILE A 289 1.11 -12.44 13.26
C ILE A 289 0.15 -12.06 14.39
N GLY A 290 -0.98 -12.78 14.52
CA GLY A 290 -1.99 -12.54 15.56
C GLY A 290 -2.79 -11.25 15.37
N ALA A 291 -3.05 -10.87 14.11
CA ALA A 291 -3.80 -9.67 13.73
C ALA A 291 -5.19 -10.04 13.16
N GLU A 292 -6.19 -9.18 13.37
CA GLU A 292 -7.50 -9.28 12.72
C GLU A 292 -7.36 -9.00 11.22
N PRO A 293 -7.90 -9.84 10.32
CA PRO A 293 -7.92 -9.54 8.90
C PRO A 293 -8.95 -8.44 8.57
N LEU A 294 -8.55 -7.45 7.78
CA LEU A 294 -9.42 -6.37 7.31
C LEU A 294 -9.27 -6.23 5.78
N PRO A 295 -10.00 -7.05 5.02
CA PRO A 295 -10.03 -6.94 3.56
C PRO A 295 -10.78 -5.70 3.10
N VAL A 296 -10.34 -5.15 1.95
CA VAL A 296 -10.99 -4.06 1.23
C VAL A 296 -11.42 -4.58 -0.14
N LEU A 297 -12.70 -4.39 -0.50
CA LEU A 297 -13.26 -4.77 -1.79
C LEU A 297 -13.74 -3.53 -2.55
N PRO A 298 -13.68 -3.52 -3.90
CA PRO A 298 -14.21 -2.42 -4.70
C PRO A 298 -15.74 -2.39 -4.63
N ALA A 299 -16.31 -1.18 -4.64
CA ALA A 299 -17.76 -0.99 -4.72
C ALA A 299 -18.28 -1.01 -6.19
N ALA A 300 -17.59 -1.69 -7.09
CA ALA A 300 -17.90 -1.72 -8.54
C ALA A 300 -17.81 -0.32 -9.21
N TYR A 301 -16.90 0.50 -8.76
CA TYR A 301 -16.67 1.84 -9.24
C TYR A 301 -15.18 2.19 -9.26
N ASP A 302 -14.70 2.74 -10.35
CA ASP A 302 -13.36 3.31 -10.51
C ASP A 302 -13.48 4.84 -10.56
N PRO A 303 -13.17 5.55 -9.47
CA PRO A 303 -13.27 7.00 -9.44
C PRO A 303 -12.22 7.71 -10.32
N HIS A 304 -11.07 7.07 -10.57
CA HIS A 304 -10.01 7.64 -11.39
C HIS A 304 -10.42 7.80 -12.86
N HIS A 305 -11.18 6.83 -13.39
CA HIS A 305 -11.60 6.81 -14.78
C HIS A 305 -13.11 6.96 -14.95
N GLN A 306 -13.85 7.19 -13.85
CA GLN A 306 -15.31 7.32 -13.83
C GLN A 306 -16.03 6.10 -14.43
N ARG A 307 -15.46 4.91 -14.27
CA ARG A 307 -16.06 3.65 -14.72
C ARG A 307 -16.94 3.11 -13.60
N LYS A 308 -18.17 2.76 -13.92
CA LYS A 308 -19.10 2.21 -12.93
C LYS A 308 -20.03 1.17 -13.53
N VAL A 309 -20.28 0.11 -12.76
CA VAL A 309 -21.29 -0.89 -13.08
C VAL A 309 -22.68 -0.27 -12.90
N PRO A 310 -23.65 -0.51 -13.78
CA PRO A 310 -25.05 -0.12 -13.55
C PRO A 310 -25.59 -0.70 -12.25
N LEU A 311 -26.48 0.03 -11.55
CA LEU A 311 -26.98 -0.38 -10.23
C LEU A 311 -27.73 -1.72 -10.25
N ASP A 312 -28.41 -2.04 -11.35
CA ASP A 312 -29.11 -3.29 -11.58
C ASP A 312 -28.19 -4.47 -11.93
N GLU A 313 -26.90 -4.21 -12.18
CA GLU A 313 -25.87 -5.22 -12.46
C GLU A 313 -24.88 -5.42 -11.28
N LEU A 314 -25.15 -4.86 -10.10
CA LEU A 314 -24.28 -4.98 -8.93
C LEU A 314 -24.22 -6.39 -8.32
N GLY A 315 -25.15 -7.28 -8.68
CA GLY A 315 -25.25 -8.62 -8.10
C GLY A 315 -23.91 -9.36 -7.98
N PRO A 316 -23.13 -9.58 -9.05
CA PRO A 316 -21.85 -10.30 -8.98
C PRO A 316 -20.80 -9.68 -8.05
N TRP A 317 -20.84 -8.37 -7.86
CA TRP A 317 -19.92 -7.66 -6.95
C TRP A 317 -20.35 -7.78 -5.49
N ILE A 318 -21.65 -7.75 -5.24
CA ILE A 318 -22.22 -8.03 -3.92
C ILE A 318 -21.95 -9.48 -3.54
N ASP A 319 -22.13 -10.43 -4.49
CA ASP A 319 -21.81 -11.85 -4.29
C ASP A 319 -20.32 -12.04 -3.94
N ASP A 320 -19.40 -11.27 -4.54
CA ASP A 320 -17.98 -11.31 -4.16
C ASP A 320 -17.78 -10.98 -2.67
N ALA A 321 -18.49 -9.99 -2.15
CA ALA A 321 -18.39 -9.62 -0.74
C ALA A 321 -18.99 -10.70 0.19
N LEU A 322 -20.15 -11.24 -0.17
CA LEU A 322 -20.81 -12.30 0.60
C LEU A 322 -19.98 -13.61 0.58
N ASP A 323 -19.44 -13.95 -0.57
CA ASP A 323 -18.60 -15.13 -0.78
C ASP A 323 -17.27 -15.03 -0.04
N LEU A 324 -16.68 -13.82 0.06
CA LEU A 324 -15.46 -13.58 0.84
C LEU A 324 -15.70 -13.84 2.33
N ILE A 325 -16.82 -13.37 2.86
CA ILE A 325 -17.18 -13.63 4.27
C ILE A 325 -17.38 -15.14 4.47
N GLU A 326 -18.04 -15.84 3.54
CA GLU A 326 -18.19 -17.29 3.61
C GLU A 326 -16.84 -18.02 3.47
N PHE A 327 -15.95 -17.55 2.59
CA PHE A 327 -14.59 -18.09 2.46
C PHE A 327 -13.81 -17.96 3.78
N ALA A 328 -13.91 -16.82 4.45
CA ALA A 328 -13.20 -16.58 5.70
C ALA A 328 -13.84 -17.29 6.90
N ASN A 329 -15.16 -17.28 7.02
CA ASN A 329 -15.90 -17.68 8.22
C ASN A 329 -16.74 -18.94 8.08
N GLY A 330 -17.06 -19.37 6.84
CA GLY A 330 -17.87 -20.58 6.58
C GLY A 330 -17.13 -21.85 7.01
N ASP A 331 -17.87 -22.88 7.38
CA ASP A 331 -17.32 -24.20 7.66
C ASP A 331 -17.14 -25.01 6.33
N GLU A 332 -16.57 -26.21 6.44
CA GLU A 332 -16.27 -27.07 5.30
C GLU A 332 -17.53 -27.57 4.52
N THR A 333 -18.72 -27.33 5.05
CA THR A 333 -20.00 -27.71 4.39
C THR A 333 -20.48 -26.63 3.43
N THR A 334 -19.98 -25.41 3.57
CA THR A 334 -20.28 -24.29 2.68
C THR A 334 -19.38 -24.31 1.44
N VAL A 335 -19.81 -23.65 0.35
CA VAL A 335 -19.07 -23.65 -0.92
C VAL A 335 -17.67 -23.03 -0.75
N TRP A 336 -17.60 -21.87 -0.15
CA TRP A 336 -16.34 -21.12 -0.01
C TRP A 336 -15.51 -21.57 1.20
N GLY A 337 -16.14 -22.01 2.29
CA GLY A 337 -15.45 -22.63 3.41
C GLY A 337 -14.78 -23.94 3.02
N LYS A 338 -15.44 -24.77 2.15
CA LYS A 338 -14.82 -25.95 1.55
C LYS A 338 -13.62 -25.57 0.68
N LYS A 339 -13.73 -24.51 -0.14
CA LYS A 339 -12.64 -24.03 -0.99
C LYS A 339 -11.40 -23.67 -0.14
N ARG A 340 -11.59 -22.96 0.98
CA ARG A 340 -10.52 -22.66 1.94
C ARG A 340 -9.92 -23.94 2.52
N ALA A 341 -10.75 -24.90 2.94
CA ALA A 341 -10.30 -26.17 3.50
C ALA A 341 -9.47 -26.98 2.47
N ASP A 342 -9.91 -27.03 1.21
CA ASP A 342 -9.19 -27.69 0.12
C ASP A 342 -7.82 -27.03 -0.17
N MET A 343 -7.66 -25.76 0.16
CA MET A 343 -6.38 -25.03 0.13
C MET A 343 -5.49 -25.30 1.34
N GLY A 344 -5.95 -26.08 2.32
CA GLY A 344 -5.17 -26.52 3.48
C GLY A 344 -5.53 -25.82 4.80
N HIS A 345 -6.57 -24.98 4.84
CA HIS A 345 -7.03 -24.31 6.07
C HIS A 345 -8.49 -24.62 6.39
N PRO A 346 -8.80 -25.74 7.04
CA PRO A 346 -10.18 -26.16 7.32
C PRO A 346 -10.90 -25.27 8.34
N LYS A 347 -10.19 -24.65 9.27
CA LYS A 347 -10.78 -23.76 10.28
C LYS A 347 -11.10 -22.38 9.68
N PRO A 348 -12.15 -21.68 10.17
CA PRO A 348 -12.38 -20.28 9.85
C PRO A 348 -11.20 -19.39 10.26
N PHE A 349 -10.97 -18.32 9.50
CA PHE A 349 -9.98 -17.28 9.81
C PHE A 349 -10.50 -16.26 10.84
N GLY A 350 -11.82 -16.17 11.04
CA GLY A 350 -12.41 -15.24 12.01
C GLY A 350 -12.48 -13.80 11.52
N LEU A 351 -12.99 -13.57 10.33
CA LEU A 351 -13.20 -12.22 9.79
C LEU A 351 -14.29 -11.47 10.54
N HIS A 352 -13.96 -10.27 11.06
CA HIS A 352 -14.87 -9.37 11.75
C HIS A 352 -15.09 -8.03 11.04
N TYR A 353 -14.16 -7.60 10.20
CA TYR A 353 -14.16 -6.31 9.51
C TYR A 353 -14.21 -6.49 8.00
N LEU A 354 -15.01 -5.69 7.31
CA LEU A 354 -15.02 -5.64 5.84
C LEU A 354 -15.21 -4.20 5.37
N ALA A 355 -14.25 -3.71 4.59
CA ALA A 355 -14.35 -2.42 3.94
C ALA A 355 -14.84 -2.59 2.49
N ILE A 356 -15.79 -1.74 2.08
CA ILE A 356 -16.29 -1.64 0.71
C ILE A 356 -15.94 -0.26 0.17
N GLY A 357 -15.14 -0.25 -0.88
CA GLY A 357 -14.56 0.96 -1.48
C GLY A 357 -13.23 1.36 -0.82
N ASN A 358 -12.23 1.69 -1.64
CA ASN A 358 -11.01 2.35 -1.23
C ASN A 358 -10.98 3.73 -1.87
N GLU A 359 -10.96 4.81 -1.10
CA GLU A 359 -10.95 6.19 -1.64
C GLU A 359 -12.01 6.44 -2.73
N GLU A 360 -12.99 5.58 -2.82
CA GLU A 360 -14.11 5.75 -3.73
C GLU A 360 -15.01 6.87 -3.20
N VAL A 361 -15.25 7.88 -4.03
CA VAL A 361 -15.89 9.15 -3.64
C VAL A 361 -16.99 9.56 -4.64
N GLY A 362 -17.75 10.58 -4.27
CA GLY A 362 -18.78 11.14 -5.13
C GLY A 362 -20.07 10.33 -5.19
N GLU A 363 -20.97 10.75 -6.07
CA GLU A 363 -22.25 10.07 -6.26
C GLU A 363 -22.04 8.62 -6.72
N GLY A 364 -21.00 8.40 -7.55
CA GLY A 364 -20.66 7.07 -8.04
C GLY A 364 -20.51 6.05 -6.92
N PHE A 365 -19.91 6.40 -5.81
CA PHE A 365 -19.78 5.54 -4.63
C PHE A 365 -21.06 5.53 -3.78
N THR A 366 -21.57 6.70 -3.40
CA THR A 366 -22.66 6.80 -2.42
C THR A 366 -23.99 6.24 -2.93
N GLU A 367 -24.22 6.16 -4.26
CA GLU A 367 -25.42 5.54 -4.83
C GLU A 367 -25.38 4.00 -4.77
N ARG A 368 -24.19 3.37 -4.69
CA ARG A 368 -24.04 1.89 -4.74
C ARG A 368 -23.66 1.26 -3.41
N TYR A 369 -22.93 1.96 -2.54
CA TYR A 369 -22.57 1.44 -1.21
C TYR A 369 -23.77 0.90 -0.40
N PRO A 370 -24.95 1.55 -0.37
CA PRO A 370 -26.12 1.06 0.36
C PRO A 370 -26.58 -0.35 -0.04
N TYR A 371 -26.37 -0.76 -1.29
CA TYR A 371 -26.72 -2.10 -1.77
C TYR A 371 -25.82 -3.16 -1.15
N PHE A 372 -24.52 -2.91 -1.12
CA PHE A 372 -23.54 -3.78 -0.43
C PHE A 372 -23.84 -3.84 1.07
N HIS A 373 -23.98 -2.68 1.70
CA HIS A 373 -24.27 -2.59 3.12
C HIS A 373 -25.50 -3.39 3.52
N LYS A 374 -26.61 -3.22 2.79
CA LYS A 374 -27.86 -3.92 3.04
C LYS A 374 -27.68 -5.44 2.89
N ALA A 375 -27.12 -5.91 1.78
CA ALA A 375 -26.95 -7.34 1.52
C ALA A 375 -26.06 -8.04 2.56
N ILE A 376 -24.96 -7.39 2.94
CA ILE A 376 -24.05 -7.95 3.95
C ILE A 376 -24.71 -7.94 5.33
N ARG A 377 -25.35 -6.85 5.72
CA ARG A 377 -26.02 -6.72 7.03
C ARG A 377 -27.15 -7.73 7.20
N GLU A 378 -27.89 -8.04 6.12
CA GLU A 378 -28.96 -9.03 6.14
C GLU A 378 -28.43 -10.46 6.33
N LYS A 379 -27.30 -10.81 5.71
CA LYS A 379 -26.76 -12.17 5.75
C LYS A 379 -25.75 -12.40 6.88
N TYR A 380 -24.95 -11.38 7.21
CA TYR A 380 -23.86 -11.43 8.19
C TYR A 380 -23.89 -10.23 9.13
N PRO A 381 -24.85 -10.16 10.05
CA PRO A 381 -25.09 -8.98 10.89
C PRO A 381 -23.93 -8.64 11.84
N ASP A 382 -23.08 -9.62 12.15
CA ASP A 382 -21.96 -9.45 13.10
C ASP A 382 -20.69 -8.87 12.43
N ILE A 383 -20.66 -8.79 11.09
CA ILE A 383 -19.55 -8.16 10.38
C ILE A 383 -19.63 -6.63 10.55
N LYS A 384 -18.53 -6.04 10.98
CA LYS A 384 -18.39 -4.59 11.07
C LYS A 384 -18.09 -4.02 9.68
N LEU A 385 -19.01 -3.19 9.20
CA LEU A 385 -18.95 -2.62 7.85
C LEU A 385 -18.31 -1.24 7.88
N ILE A 386 -17.39 -1.03 6.93
CA ILE A 386 -16.61 0.19 6.78
C ILE A 386 -16.95 0.82 5.42
N GLY A 387 -17.38 2.09 5.45
CA GLY A 387 -17.57 2.91 4.24
C GLY A 387 -16.38 3.82 4.01
N SER A 388 -16.28 4.42 2.80
CA SER A 388 -15.20 5.36 2.44
C SER A 388 -15.65 6.81 2.63
N ALA A 389 -14.83 7.62 3.32
CA ALA A 389 -15.06 9.06 3.42
C ALA A 389 -14.49 9.81 2.20
N SER A 390 -13.20 9.72 1.99
CA SER A 390 -12.46 10.27 0.86
C SER A 390 -10.94 10.23 1.13
N PRO A 391 -10.08 10.52 0.13
CA PRO A 391 -8.64 10.74 0.35
C PRO A 391 -8.31 12.15 0.90
N PHE A 392 -9.29 12.87 1.47
CA PHE A 392 -9.13 14.24 1.93
C PHE A 392 -9.51 14.36 3.41
N ALA A 393 -8.78 15.22 4.15
CA ALA A 393 -9.06 15.48 5.57
C ALA A 393 -10.28 16.37 5.83
N ALA A 394 -10.85 16.98 4.79
CA ALA A 394 -12.01 17.88 4.84
C ALA A 394 -12.56 18.14 3.43
N GLY A 395 -13.67 18.86 3.33
CA GLY A 395 -14.26 19.29 2.06
C GLY A 395 -15.50 18.51 1.67
N GLY A 396 -16.08 18.85 0.51
CA GLY A 396 -17.41 18.36 0.11
C GLY A 396 -17.50 16.84 -0.05
N GLU A 397 -16.46 16.20 -0.57
CA GLU A 397 -16.45 14.74 -0.70
C GLU A 397 -16.31 14.04 0.66
N TYR A 398 -15.49 14.57 1.55
CA TYR A 398 -15.39 14.12 2.93
C TYR A 398 -16.74 14.20 3.65
N GLU A 399 -17.41 15.36 3.58
CA GLU A 399 -18.75 15.58 4.16
C GLU A 399 -19.79 14.62 3.57
N ARG A 400 -19.74 14.38 2.27
CA ARG A 400 -20.62 13.43 1.55
C ARG A 400 -20.42 12.00 2.04
N GLY A 401 -19.18 11.55 2.16
CA GLY A 401 -18.86 10.22 2.66
C GLY A 401 -19.36 10.01 4.10
N TRP A 402 -19.13 10.98 4.97
CA TRP A 402 -19.65 10.98 6.33
C TRP A 402 -21.19 10.94 6.41
N ALA A 403 -21.86 11.72 5.56
CA ALA A 403 -23.33 11.73 5.48
C ALA A 403 -23.85 10.34 5.05
N SER A 404 -23.25 9.74 4.02
CA SER A 404 -23.60 8.39 3.57
C SER A 404 -23.37 7.33 4.63
N ALA A 405 -22.25 7.38 5.36
CA ALA A 405 -21.94 6.44 6.41
C ALA A 405 -22.93 6.51 7.58
N ARG A 406 -23.37 7.72 7.97
CA ARG A 406 -24.41 7.91 8.98
C ARG A 406 -25.76 7.40 8.51
N GLU A 407 -26.14 7.69 7.27
CA GLU A 407 -27.41 7.24 6.68
C GLU A 407 -27.50 5.72 6.59
N CYS A 408 -26.43 5.05 6.15
CA CYS A 408 -26.36 3.60 6.07
C CYS A 408 -26.22 2.91 7.44
N GLY A 409 -25.78 3.62 8.47
CA GLY A 409 -25.47 3.03 9.77
C GLY A 409 -24.21 2.17 9.74
N CYS A 410 -23.14 2.66 9.12
CA CYS A 410 -21.83 2.02 9.12
C CYS A 410 -21.30 1.89 10.56
N ASP A 411 -20.52 0.83 10.81
CA ASP A 411 -19.81 0.69 12.10
C ASP A 411 -18.60 1.62 12.14
N LEU A 412 -17.88 1.73 11.00
CA LEU A 412 -16.74 2.62 10.84
C LEU A 412 -16.81 3.36 9.49
N ILE A 413 -16.02 4.43 9.42
CA ILE A 413 -15.78 5.19 8.19
C ILE A 413 -14.30 5.36 7.96
N ASP A 414 -13.84 5.05 6.76
CA ASP A 414 -12.44 5.07 6.36
C ASP A 414 -12.03 6.47 5.89
N GLU A 415 -11.13 7.11 6.65
CA GLU A 415 -10.51 8.39 6.34
C GLU A 415 -9.06 8.18 5.90
N HIS A 416 -8.64 8.89 4.86
CA HIS A 416 -7.26 8.88 4.38
C HIS A 416 -6.70 10.28 4.28
N TYR A 417 -5.48 10.50 4.75
CA TYR A 417 -4.75 11.74 4.50
C TYR A 417 -3.25 11.63 4.76
N TYR A 418 -2.50 12.26 3.87
CA TYR A 418 -1.06 12.40 3.94
C TYR A 418 -0.74 13.88 4.13
N MET A 419 -0.12 14.23 5.25
CA MET A 419 0.03 15.62 5.68
C MET A 419 1.47 15.95 6.04
N ASN A 420 1.79 17.24 6.12
CA ASN A 420 3.08 17.67 6.65
C ASN A 420 3.11 17.58 8.18
N THR A 421 4.30 17.70 8.76
CA THR A 421 4.54 17.64 10.20
C THR A 421 3.76 18.68 11.00
N ASP A 422 3.66 19.91 10.47
CA ASP A 422 2.95 21.00 11.15
C ASP A 422 1.45 20.70 11.25
N TRP A 423 0.86 20.15 10.18
CA TRP A 423 -0.54 19.75 10.20
C TRP A 423 -0.80 18.63 11.21
N MET A 424 0.05 17.61 11.27
CA MET A 424 -0.08 16.50 12.22
C MET A 424 -0.07 17.01 13.67
N ILE A 425 0.86 17.91 13.99
CA ILE A 425 0.98 18.50 15.32
C ILE A 425 -0.21 19.40 15.64
N ALA A 426 -0.68 20.20 14.66
CA ALA A 426 -1.81 21.12 14.85
C ALA A 426 -3.16 20.41 14.97
N ASN A 427 -3.26 19.15 14.56
CA ASN A 427 -4.49 18.36 14.54
C ASN A 427 -4.50 17.19 15.54
N VAL A 428 -3.68 17.23 16.58
CA VAL A 428 -3.68 16.20 17.65
C VAL A 428 -5.05 16.08 18.33
N ASP A 429 -5.82 17.16 18.37
CA ASP A 429 -7.17 17.24 18.95
C ASP A 429 -8.31 17.09 17.93
N ARG A 430 -8.00 16.68 16.68
CA ARG A 430 -8.96 16.57 15.57
C ARG A 430 -10.27 15.90 15.95
N TYR A 431 -10.22 14.84 16.72
CA TYR A 431 -11.36 14.00 17.05
C TYR A 431 -12.00 14.31 18.41
N ASP A 432 -11.55 15.34 19.12
CA ASP A 432 -12.04 15.69 20.48
C ASP A 432 -13.56 15.93 20.54
N ASN A 433 -14.14 16.45 19.46
CA ASN A 433 -15.56 16.82 19.39
C ASN A 433 -16.42 15.86 18.54
N PHE A 434 -15.88 14.73 18.08
CA PHE A 434 -16.65 13.72 17.36
C PHE A 434 -17.59 13.00 18.32
N LEU A 435 -18.77 12.62 17.83
CA LEU A 435 -19.78 12.00 18.68
C LEU A 435 -19.58 10.48 18.72
N SER A 436 -19.66 9.89 19.91
CA SER A 436 -19.62 8.43 20.08
C SER A 436 -20.83 7.70 19.49
N SER A 437 -21.88 8.44 19.07
CA SER A 437 -23.04 7.92 18.35
C SER A 437 -22.84 7.82 16.84
N ASP A 438 -21.82 8.47 16.31
CA ASP A 438 -21.45 8.41 14.90
C ASP A 438 -20.65 7.12 14.59
N PRO A 439 -20.55 6.70 13.32
CA PRO A 439 -19.58 5.69 12.92
C PRO A 439 -18.19 6.01 13.46
N LYS A 440 -17.45 5.02 13.96
CA LYS A 440 -16.09 5.28 14.41
C LYS A 440 -15.16 5.50 13.20
N VAL A 441 -14.18 6.35 13.37
CA VAL A 441 -13.15 6.56 12.36
C VAL A 441 -12.27 5.32 12.27
N PHE A 442 -12.10 4.84 11.07
CA PHE A 442 -10.98 4.04 10.63
C PHE A 442 -10.03 4.96 9.85
N LEU A 443 -8.91 5.33 10.43
CA LEU A 443 -7.85 6.04 9.70
C LEU A 443 -7.04 5.02 8.92
N GLY A 444 -7.57 4.65 7.74
CA GLY A 444 -7.10 3.49 6.97
C GLY A 444 -5.83 3.72 6.19
N GLU A 445 -5.49 4.99 5.93
CA GLU A 445 -4.20 5.39 5.39
C GLU A 445 -3.79 6.75 5.96
N TYR A 446 -2.63 6.83 6.58
CA TYR A 446 -2.05 8.11 6.94
C TYR A 446 -0.52 8.04 6.99
N ALA A 447 0.11 9.15 6.68
CA ALA A 447 1.52 9.38 6.95
C ALA A 447 1.83 10.89 7.01
N SER A 448 2.89 11.24 7.71
CA SER A 448 3.58 12.51 7.53
C SER A 448 4.48 12.42 6.29
N TRP A 449 4.50 13.46 5.43
CA TRP A 449 5.33 13.46 4.22
C TRP A 449 6.83 13.39 4.54
N GLY A 450 7.39 12.19 4.60
CA GLY A 450 8.80 11.90 4.78
C GLY A 450 9.11 10.83 5.82
N ASN A 451 10.40 10.42 5.86
CA ASN A 451 10.93 9.44 6.81
C ASN A 451 12.04 10.08 7.68
N GLN A 452 11.97 11.38 7.93
CA GLN A 452 12.91 12.08 8.78
C GLN A 452 12.49 11.98 10.26
N TRP A 453 13.38 12.31 11.17
CA TRP A 453 13.10 12.26 12.60
C TRP A 453 11.89 13.11 13.01
N GLU A 454 11.73 14.30 12.40
CA GLU A 454 10.60 15.20 12.65
C GLU A 454 9.25 14.59 12.23
N ASN A 455 9.23 13.76 11.16
CA ASN A 455 8.03 13.05 10.73
C ASN A 455 7.59 12.04 11.78
N GLY A 456 8.53 11.24 12.31
CA GLY A 456 8.23 10.31 13.40
C GLY A 456 7.72 11.00 14.67
N LEU A 457 8.26 12.16 15.03
CA LEU A 457 7.79 12.94 16.18
C LEU A 457 6.38 13.51 15.95
N ALA A 458 6.08 14.00 14.74
CA ALA A 458 4.78 14.53 14.39
C ALA A 458 3.70 13.42 14.39
N GLU A 459 4.03 12.26 13.84
CA GLU A 459 3.15 11.07 13.88
C GLU A 459 2.93 10.59 15.32
N ALA A 460 3.99 10.52 16.15
CA ALA A 460 3.85 10.17 17.55
C ALA A 460 2.90 11.12 18.30
N ALA A 461 3.03 12.43 18.07
CA ALA A 461 2.12 13.41 18.64
C ALA A 461 0.68 13.18 18.17
N PHE A 462 0.45 12.97 16.88
CA PHE A 462 -0.86 12.70 16.31
C PHE A 462 -1.47 11.40 16.85
N MET A 463 -0.69 10.32 16.97
CA MET A 463 -1.12 9.04 17.53
C MET A 463 -1.57 9.15 18.99
N THR A 464 -0.98 10.05 19.80
CA THR A 464 -1.50 10.31 21.16
C THR A 464 -2.90 10.90 21.13
N GLY A 465 -3.22 11.69 20.10
CA GLY A 465 -4.57 12.20 19.86
C GLY A 465 -5.56 11.09 19.48
N LEU A 466 -5.12 10.10 18.69
CA LEU A 466 -5.94 8.92 18.36
C LEU A 466 -6.26 8.11 19.62
N GLU A 467 -5.26 7.82 20.46
CA GLU A 467 -5.47 7.12 21.76
C GLU A 467 -6.39 7.92 22.70
N LYS A 468 -6.23 9.23 22.75
CA LYS A 468 -7.11 10.11 23.54
C LYS A 468 -8.56 9.98 23.11
N ASN A 469 -8.81 9.77 21.84
CA ASN A 469 -10.12 9.83 21.19
C ASN A 469 -10.70 8.46 20.78
N VAL A 470 -10.40 7.38 21.51
CA VAL A 470 -10.93 6.03 21.24
C VAL A 470 -12.46 5.90 21.33
N HIS A 471 -13.14 6.92 21.83
CA HIS A 471 -14.60 7.03 21.75
C HIS A 471 -15.08 7.24 20.31
N ALA A 472 -14.29 7.94 19.48
CA ALA A 472 -14.56 8.29 18.10
C ALA A 472 -13.68 7.53 17.10
N VAL A 473 -12.43 7.20 17.47
CA VAL A 473 -11.48 6.48 16.61
C VAL A 473 -11.49 5.00 16.98
N GLY A 474 -11.73 4.14 15.99
CA GLY A 474 -11.74 2.69 16.18
C GLY A 474 -10.45 2.02 15.72
N LEU A 475 -9.92 2.41 14.57
CA LEU A 475 -8.79 1.79 13.91
C LEU A 475 -7.89 2.85 13.27
N ALA A 476 -6.58 2.60 13.19
CA ALA A 476 -5.63 3.43 12.46
C ALA A 476 -4.44 2.61 11.96
N CYS A 477 -3.99 2.84 10.72
CA CYS A 477 -2.78 2.23 10.17
C CYS A 477 -2.01 3.19 9.26
N TYR A 478 -0.68 3.19 9.43
CA TYR A 478 0.26 3.92 8.58
C TYR A 478 0.30 3.32 7.16
N ALA A 479 0.45 4.15 6.15
CA ALA A 479 0.55 3.75 4.75
C ALA A 479 1.59 4.57 3.98
N PRO A 480 2.25 3.97 2.95
CA PRO A 480 2.42 2.55 2.68
C PRO A 480 3.42 1.84 3.60
N MET A 481 3.37 0.51 3.62
CA MET A 481 4.20 -0.27 4.54
C MET A 481 5.58 -0.62 3.99
N PHE A 482 5.68 -1.04 2.72
CA PHE A 482 6.88 -1.61 2.13
C PHE A 482 7.37 -0.87 0.89
N ALA A 483 8.69 -0.71 0.79
CA ALA A 483 9.34 -0.26 -0.43
C ALA A 483 10.59 -1.08 -0.75
N ASN A 484 10.60 -1.73 -1.92
CA ASN A 484 11.81 -2.25 -2.51
C ASN A 484 12.63 -1.08 -3.07
N VAL A 485 13.88 -0.93 -2.62
CA VAL A 485 14.72 0.26 -2.86
C VAL A 485 14.96 0.58 -4.35
N ASP A 486 14.88 -0.44 -5.23
CA ASP A 486 15.10 -0.28 -6.67
C ASP A 486 13.80 0.01 -7.47
N TYR A 487 12.62 -0.09 -6.82
CA TYR A 487 11.32 -0.02 -7.50
C TYR A 487 10.35 0.97 -6.84
N VAL A 488 10.84 2.12 -6.41
CA VAL A 488 10.07 3.09 -5.64
C VAL A 488 9.19 3.96 -6.54
N ASN A 489 7.88 3.82 -6.39
CA ASN A 489 6.85 4.65 -7.05
C ASN A 489 6.22 5.68 -6.09
N TRP A 490 6.29 5.43 -4.79
CA TRP A 490 5.70 6.25 -3.74
C TRP A 490 6.62 6.39 -2.54
N ARG A 491 6.53 7.50 -1.85
CA ARG A 491 7.17 7.80 -0.55
C ARG A 491 6.24 8.68 0.27
N PRO A 492 6.25 8.62 1.62
CA PRO A 492 7.14 7.84 2.49
C PRO A 492 6.71 6.37 2.63
N ASP A 493 7.62 5.51 3.12
CA ASP A 493 7.34 4.09 3.39
C ASP A 493 7.89 3.68 4.76
N MET A 494 7.24 2.71 5.39
CA MET A 494 7.59 2.31 6.76
C MET A 494 8.81 1.40 6.82
N ILE A 495 8.87 0.37 5.95
CA ILE A 495 9.91 -0.65 5.89
C ILE A 495 10.54 -0.66 4.49
N TRP A 496 11.86 -0.54 4.44
CA TRP A 496 12.65 -0.55 3.21
C TRP A 496 13.42 -1.84 3.08
N PHE A 497 13.51 -2.40 1.90
CA PHE A 497 14.19 -3.67 1.67
C PHE A 497 14.77 -3.79 0.25
N ASP A 498 15.68 -4.75 0.08
CA ASP A 498 16.11 -5.27 -1.21
C ASP A 498 16.00 -6.81 -1.22
N ASN A 499 16.74 -7.49 -2.08
CA ASN A 499 16.70 -8.94 -2.18
C ASN A 499 17.34 -9.68 -0.98
N HIS A 500 18.00 -9.01 -0.03
CA HIS A 500 18.71 -9.65 1.08
C HIS A 500 18.78 -8.82 2.37
N GLN A 501 18.33 -7.57 2.36
CA GLN A 501 18.34 -6.68 3.51
C GLN A 501 16.96 -6.08 3.76
N VAL A 502 16.68 -5.79 5.02
CA VAL A 502 15.47 -5.11 5.47
C VAL A 502 15.81 -4.13 6.60
N TYR A 503 15.19 -2.96 6.59
CA TYR A 503 15.33 -1.98 7.67
C TYR A 503 14.07 -1.14 7.84
N GLY A 504 13.77 -0.78 9.09
CA GLY A 504 12.68 0.13 9.44
C GLY A 504 13.10 1.59 9.35
N SER A 505 12.21 2.44 8.85
CA SER A 505 12.33 3.90 8.95
C SER A 505 12.07 4.36 10.40
N VAL A 506 12.27 5.65 10.70
CA VAL A 506 11.86 6.21 11.99
C VAL A 506 10.37 6.00 12.25
N ASN A 507 9.54 6.06 11.21
CA ASN A 507 8.11 5.83 11.28
C ASN A 507 7.79 4.40 11.73
N TYR A 508 8.52 3.38 11.25
CA TYR A 508 8.39 2.00 11.71
C TYR A 508 8.57 1.87 13.22
N TYR A 509 9.61 2.51 13.77
CA TYR A 509 9.87 2.42 15.21
C TYR A 509 8.82 3.15 16.04
N VAL A 510 8.30 4.29 15.56
CA VAL A 510 7.21 5.00 16.21
C VAL A 510 5.93 4.15 16.20
N GLN A 511 5.50 3.68 15.03
CA GLN A 511 4.30 2.84 14.88
C GLN A 511 4.41 1.56 15.74
N SER A 512 5.56 0.90 15.71
CA SER A 512 5.84 -0.31 16.51
C SER A 512 5.74 -0.03 18.01
N MET A 513 6.23 1.12 18.48
CA MET A 513 6.18 1.49 19.88
C MET A 513 4.73 1.63 20.37
N PHE A 514 3.87 2.31 19.61
CA PHE A 514 2.45 2.46 19.94
C PHE A 514 1.71 1.10 19.89
N MET A 515 1.93 0.29 18.87
CA MET A 515 1.30 -1.04 18.76
C MET A 515 1.67 -1.96 19.91
N ARG A 516 2.96 -2.04 20.24
CA ARG A 516 3.48 -2.92 21.31
C ARG A 516 3.06 -2.49 22.71
N HIS A 517 2.81 -1.21 22.92
CA HIS A 517 2.47 -0.63 24.21
C HIS A 517 1.02 -0.14 24.31
N GLN A 518 0.18 -0.48 23.33
CA GLN A 518 -1.25 -0.16 23.39
C GLN A 518 -1.87 -0.70 24.66
N GLY A 519 -2.43 0.20 25.47
CA GLY A 519 -3.19 -0.15 26.68
C GLY A 519 -4.57 -0.74 26.34
N THR A 520 -5.28 -1.26 27.34
CA THR A 520 -6.64 -1.79 27.17
C THR A 520 -7.73 -0.75 27.37
N HIS A 521 -7.44 0.29 28.13
CA HIS A 521 -8.38 1.36 28.44
C HIS A 521 -7.63 2.68 28.64
N ARG A 522 -8.27 3.77 28.30
CA ARG A 522 -7.81 5.11 28.65
C ARG A 522 -8.01 5.36 30.15
N LEU A 523 -7.04 6.03 30.76
CA LEU A 523 -7.11 6.54 32.12
C LEU A 523 -6.98 8.05 32.11
N ASP A 524 -7.75 8.75 32.94
CA ASP A 524 -7.58 10.19 33.10
C ASP A 524 -6.35 10.48 33.95
N PHE A 525 -5.65 11.52 33.61
CA PHE A 525 -4.53 12.04 34.39
C PHE A 525 -4.54 13.56 34.42
N THR A 526 -3.97 14.11 35.46
CA THR A 526 -3.70 15.54 35.57
C THR A 526 -2.20 15.78 35.71
N VAL A 527 -1.71 16.79 35.03
CA VAL A 527 -0.32 17.25 35.14
C VAL A 527 -0.31 18.55 35.91
N THR A 528 0.38 18.57 37.04
CA THR A 528 0.54 19.81 37.83
C THR A 528 1.92 20.39 37.54
N GLU A 529 1.96 21.43 36.70
CA GLU A 529 3.15 22.24 36.47
C GLU A 529 2.82 23.69 36.10
N PRO A 530 2.94 24.61 37.07
CA PRO A 530 2.83 26.03 36.75
C PRO A 530 4.04 26.62 35.99
N GLU A 531 5.25 26.07 36.18
CA GLU A 531 6.49 26.64 35.62
C GLU A 531 6.87 26.12 34.23
N LEU A 532 6.49 24.87 33.87
CA LEU A 532 6.83 24.31 32.55
C LEU A 532 5.90 24.80 31.43
N GLU A 533 4.65 25.09 31.76
CA GLU A 533 3.72 25.69 30.79
C GLU A 533 4.23 27.05 30.30
N GLN A 534 4.81 27.84 31.19
CA GLN A 534 5.45 29.09 30.84
C GLN A 534 6.77 28.90 30.05
N THR A 535 7.57 27.89 30.41
CA THR A 535 8.84 27.59 29.73
C THR A 535 8.60 26.93 28.37
N ALA A 536 7.65 25.99 28.24
CA ALA A 536 7.26 25.37 26.98
C ALA A 536 6.61 26.39 26.02
N ARG A 537 5.78 27.30 26.55
CA ARG A 537 5.20 28.40 25.79
C ARG A 537 6.25 29.40 25.32
N LEU A 538 7.21 29.74 26.16
CA LEU A 538 8.36 30.60 25.80
C LEU A 538 9.25 29.92 24.75
N LEU A 539 9.51 28.61 24.84
CA LEU A 539 10.29 27.85 23.86
C LEU A 539 9.52 27.70 22.55
N ALA A 540 8.21 27.48 22.58
CA ALA A 540 7.36 27.44 21.41
C ALA A 540 7.24 28.81 20.73
N GLU A 541 7.06 29.89 21.50
CA GLU A 541 7.08 31.27 21.01
C GLU A 541 8.45 31.66 20.44
N GLN A 542 9.55 31.20 21.03
CA GLN A 542 10.89 31.40 20.51
C GLN A 542 11.16 30.63 19.24
N LYS A 543 10.71 29.37 19.13
CA LYS A 543 10.77 28.59 17.90
C LYS A 543 9.91 29.17 16.78
N ILE A 544 8.71 29.65 17.08
CA ILE A 544 7.85 30.36 16.11
C ILE A 544 8.54 31.65 15.63
N ARG A 545 9.22 32.37 16.51
CA ARG A 545 10.02 33.56 16.15
C ARG A 545 11.25 33.22 15.30
N GLU A 546 11.92 32.10 15.57
CA GLU A 546 13.10 31.63 14.82
C GLU A 546 12.72 31.00 13.48
N SER A 547 11.51 30.42 13.35
CA SER A 547 10.99 29.83 12.11
C SER A 547 10.12 30.75 11.28
N ALA A 548 9.72 31.92 11.82
CA ALA A 548 8.93 32.90 11.09
C ALA A 548 9.73 33.44 9.90
N LYS A 549 9.32 33.10 8.70
CA LYS A 549 9.88 33.72 7.49
C LYS A 549 9.64 35.22 7.56
N THR A 550 10.71 36.01 7.38
CA THR A 550 10.58 37.45 7.18
C THR A 550 9.73 37.71 5.95
N ILE A 551 8.66 38.49 6.08
CA ILE A 551 7.82 38.88 4.95
C ILE A 551 8.11 40.33 4.55
N SER A 552 8.30 40.50 3.25
CA SER A 552 8.40 41.83 2.59
C SER A 552 7.55 41.82 1.35
N GLY A 553 6.83 42.90 1.09
CA GLY A 553 5.90 43.00 -0.01
C GLY A 553 4.42 42.86 0.40
N PRO A 554 3.47 42.98 -0.52
CA PRO A 554 2.05 43.02 -0.21
C PRO A 554 1.50 41.70 0.33
N ILE A 555 0.56 41.78 1.27
CA ILE A 555 -0.26 40.62 1.69
C ILE A 555 -1.47 40.58 0.76
N ARG A 556 -1.68 39.44 0.12
CA ARG A 556 -2.76 39.19 -0.83
C ARG A 556 -3.61 38.01 -0.42
N VAL A 557 -4.89 38.05 -0.74
CA VAL A 557 -5.86 37.00 -0.44
C VAL A 557 -6.70 36.64 -1.66
N LEU A 558 -7.05 35.37 -1.81
CA LEU A 558 -7.98 34.91 -2.84
C LEU A 558 -8.77 33.67 -2.36
N VAL A 559 -9.86 33.37 -3.06
CA VAL A 559 -10.63 32.14 -2.90
C VAL A 559 -10.05 31.08 -3.81
N ASN A 560 -9.83 29.88 -3.28
CA ASN A 560 -9.38 28.74 -4.05
C ASN A 560 -10.57 28.09 -4.78
N GLU A 561 -10.55 28.09 -6.10
CA GLU A 561 -11.59 27.50 -6.97
C GLU A 561 -13.02 28.02 -6.71
N GLY A 562 -13.22 29.33 -6.60
CA GLY A 562 -14.54 29.87 -6.39
C GLY A 562 -14.55 31.38 -6.28
N GLN A 563 -15.61 31.94 -5.70
CA GLN A 563 -15.72 33.34 -5.34
C GLN A 563 -16.02 33.44 -3.85
N GLY A 564 -15.42 34.42 -3.20
CA GLY A 564 -15.63 34.68 -1.79
C GLY A 564 -15.68 36.17 -1.49
N VAL A 565 -16.25 36.47 -0.33
CA VAL A 565 -16.28 37.83 0.22
C VAL A 565 -15.50 37.84 1.51
N PHE A 566 -14.43 38.62 1.58
CA PHE A 566 -13.74 38.89 2.82
C PHE A 566 -14.47 39.99 3.58
N PHE A 567 -14.97 39.66 4.76
CA PHE A 567 -15.63 40.67 5.61
C PHE A 567 -14.62 41.50 6.38
N GLU A 568 -13.55 40.87 6.82
CA GLU A 568 -12.50 41.54 7.59
C GLU A 568 -11.20 40.77 7.49
N VAL A 569 -10.13 41.46 7.12
CA VAL A 569 -8.75 40.95 7.25
C VAL A 569 -8.02 41.92 8.16
N THR A 570 -7.45 41.44 9.24
CA THR A 570 -6.61 42.25 10.13
C THR A 570 -5.20 41.69 10.19
N VAL A 571 -4.22 42.58 10.13
CA VAL A 571 -2.82 42.24 10.30
C VAL A 571 -2.23 43.08 11.42
N LYS A 572 -1.81 42.41 12.49
CA LYS A 572 -1.18 43.04 13.65
C LYS A 572 0.31 42.77 13.61
N ASN A 573 1.10 43.82 13.51
CA ASN A 573 2.52 43.78 13.72
C ASN A 573 2.78 43.89 15.22
N HIS A 574 3.39 42.85 15.85
CA HIS A 574 3.61 42.82 17.28
C HIS A 574 4.78 43.68 17.74
N ASP A 575 5.76 43.94 16.87
CA ASP A 575 6.92 44.75 17.20
C ASP A 575 6.58 46.23 17.29
N THR A 576 5.66 46.68 16.45
CA THR A 576 5.22 48.07 16.40
C THR A 576 3.86 48.33 17.07
N GLY A 577 3.13 47.25 17.40
CA GLY A 577 1.78 47.31 17.92
C GLY A 577 0.72 47.79 16.90
N LYS A 578 1.13 48.05 15.66
CA LYS A 578 0.23 48.55 14.59
C LYS A 578 -0.77 47.46 14.18
N LEU A 579 -2.04 47.85 14.09
CA LEU A 579 -3.12 47.00 13.56
C LEU A 579 -3.60 47.64 12.22
N HIS A 580 -3.50 46.83 11.17
CA HIS A 580 -4.07 47.18 9.86
C HIS A 580 -5.35 46.37 9.67
N ARG A 581 -6.40 47.03 9.16
CA ARG A 581 -7.71 46.40 8.91
C ARG A 581 -8.14 46.70 7.48
N PHE A 582 -8.59 45.64 6.82
CA PHE A 582 -9.09 45.65 5.46
C PHE A 582 -10.49 45.00 5.44
N THR A 583 -11.49 45.64 4.85
CA THR A 583 -12.88 45.17 4.87
C THR A 583 -13.50 45.24 3.46
N ASP A 584 -14.53 44.42 3.26
CA ASP A 584 -15.46 44.49 2.13
C ASP A 584 -14.82 44.24 0.74
N CYS A 585 -14.09 43.14 0.61
CA CYS A 585 -13.48 42.74 -0.64
C CYS A 585 -14.14 41.48 -1.23
N VAL A 586 -14.35 41.49 -2.55
CA VAL A 586 -14.73 40.30 -3.33
C VAL A 586 -13.52 39.81 -4.11
N CYS A 587 -13.14 38.55 -3.91
CA CYS A 587 -11.99 37.94 -4.57
C CYS A 587 -12.39 37.09 -5.78
N GLY A 588 -11.48 37.01 -6.75
CA GLY A 588 -11.59 36.13 -7.90
C GLY A 588 -11.14 34.69 -7.59
N THR A 589 -11.18 33.88 -8.60
CA THR A 589 -10.79 32.46 -8.55
C THR A 589 -9.29 32.22 -8.73
N GLU A 590 -8.77 31.13 -8.16
CA GLU A 590 -7.44 30.63 -8.48
C GLU A 590 -7.34 30.23 -9.98
N SER A 591 -6.16 30.39 -10.56
CA SER A 591 -5.83 29.90 -11.89
C SER A 591 -4.90 28.67 -11.79
N GLU A 592 -4.80 27.88 -12.86
CA GLU A 592 -3.87 26.74 -12.94
C GLU A 592 -2.38 27.14 -12.81
N ASN A 593 -2.08 28.42 -12.99
CA ASN A 593 -0.74 28.98 -12.87
C ASN A 593 -0.61 29.78 -11.57
N ARG A 594 0.28 29.38 -10.66
CA ARG A 594 0.53 30.08 -9.38
C ARG A 594 0.86 31.55 -9.50
N ALA A 595 1.61 31.93 -10.53
CA ALA A 595 1.94 33.33 -10.76
C ALA A 595 0.69 34.16 -11.15
N ALA A 596 -0.17 33.58 -12.00
CA ALA A 596 -1.45 34.22 -12.36
C ALA A 596 -2.42 34.27 -11.18
N SER A 597 -2.45 33.25 -10.33
CA SER A 597 -3.22 33.26 -9.08
C SER A 597 -2.73 34.36 -8.14
N TYR A 598 -1.43 34.53 -7.99
CA TYR A 598 -0.86 35.62 -7.19
C TYR A 598 -1.24 36.98 -7.72
N GLU A 599 -1.19 37.19 -9.03
CA GLU A 599 -1.59 38.47 -9.68
C GLU A 599 -3.09 38.75 -9.52
N ASN A 600 -3.94 37.72 -9.52
CA ASN A 600 -5.38 37.85 -9.36
C ASN A 600 -5.81 37.99 -7.89
N ALA A 601 -4.93 37.74 -6.95
CA ALA A 601 -5.23 37.88 -5.53
C ALA A 601 -5.41 39.35 -5.14
N VAL A 602 -6.39 39.61 -4.28
CA VAL A 602 -6.68 40.95 -3.82
C VAL A 602 -5.68 41.41 -2.78
N GLU A 603 -5.07 42.56 -3.00
CA GLU A 603 -4.17 43.16 -2.02
C GLU A 603 -4.95 43.72 -0.82
N THR A 604 -4.50 43.35 0.38
CA THR A 604 -5.08 43.86 1.62
C THR A 604 -4.69 45.31 1.94
N GLY A 605 -3.83 45.93 1.11
CA GLY A 605 -3.26 47.26 1.37
C GLY A 605 -2.17 47.24 2.46
N VAL A 606 -1.86 46.11 3.01
CA VAL A 606 -0.77 45.93 3.99
C VAL A 606 0.49 45.51 3.25
N ILE A 607 1.52 46.33 3.34
CA ILE A 607 2.82 46.10 2.72
C ILE A 607 3.87 45.97 3.84
N PRO A 608 4.13 44.75 4.30
CA PRO A 608 5.19 44.49 5.26
C PRO A 608 6.56 44.88 4.69
N LYS A 609 7.46 45.25 5.59
CA LYS A 609 8.87 45.37 5.29
C LYS A 609 9.63 44.68 6.40
N ASP A 610 10.19 43.52 6.07
CA ASP A 610 10.98 42.68 6.95
C ASP A 610 10.28 42.33 8.28
N TRP A 611 8.97 42.01 8.21
CA TRP A 611 8.22 41.62 9.39
C TRP A 611 8.46 40.14 9.72
N THR A 612 8.80 39.88 10.98
CA THR A 612 9.00 38.51 11.50
C THR A 612 8.02 38.16 12.62
N ASN A 613 7.33 39.18 13.20
CA ASN A 613 6.45 39.01 14.36
C ASN A 613 5.10 39.68 14.09
N TYR A 614 4.16 38.90 13.55
CA TYR A 614 2.84 39.41 13.13
C TYR A 614 1.74 38.36 13.35
N THR A 615 0.51 38.82 13.42
CA THR A 615 -0.68 37.96 13.36
C THR A 615 -1.59 38.47 12.25
N LEU A 616 -2.00 37.55 11.36
CA LEU A 616 -3.05 37.78 10.38
C LEU A 616 -4.32 37.08 10.86
N THR A 617 -5.44 37.80 10.88
CA THR A 617 -6.75 37.24 11.19
C THR A 617 -7.69 37.58 10.04
N MET A 618 -8.43 36.58 9.58
CA MET A 618 -9.37 36.69 8.49
C MET A 618 -10.77 36.23 8.95
N LYS A 619 -11.79 37.03 8.66
CA LYS A 619 -13.20 36.65 8.73
C LYS A 619 -13.76 36.70 7.35
N ALA A 620 -14.06 35.56 6.77
CA ALA A 620 -14.48 35.45 5.39
C ALA A 620 -15.69 34.52 5.26
N LYS A 621 -16.42 34.71 4.15
CA LYS A 621 -17.48 33.81 3.72
C LYS A 621 -17.27 33.50 2.26
N GLU A 622 -17.18 32.24 1.95
CA GLU A 622 -17.19 31.74 0.57
C GLU A 622 -18.62 31.76 0.02
N THR A 623 -18.80 32.32 -1.18
CA THR A 623 -20.09 32.39 -1.86
C THR A 623 -20.25 31.34 -2.93
N GLU A 624 -19.14 30.98 -3.61
CA GLU A 624 -19.03 29.92 -4.60
C GLU A 624 -17.64 29.33 -4.52
N GLY A 625 -17.54 28.00 -4.40
CA GLY A 625 -16.26 27.28 -4.31
C GLY A 625 -16.28 26.21 -3.23
N LYS A 626 -15.22 25.42 -3.16
CA LYS A 626 -15.20 24.22 -2.32
C LYS A 626 -13.87 23.98 -1.58
N LYS A 627 -12.87 24.84 -1.74
CA LYS A 627 -11.51 24.55 -1.24
C LYS A 627 -10.89 25.64 -0.36
N GLY A 628 -11.69 26.59 0.15
CA GLY A 628 -11.21 27.57 1.12
C GLY A 628 -10.47 28.76 0.52
N PHE A 629 -9.63 29.39 1.32
CA PHE A 629 -8.96 30.65 0.99
C PHE A 629 -7.45 30.48 0.94
N LEU A 630 -6.79 31.25 0.06
CA LEU A 630 -5.34 31.32 -0.05
C LEU A 630 -4.85 32.70 0.39
N VAL A 631 -3.77 32.72 1.15
CA VAL A 631 -3.11 33.94 1.58
C VAL A 631 -1.67 33.94 1.10
N TYR A 632 -1.30 34.94 0.32
CA TYR A 632 0.08 35.18 -0.09
C TYR A 632 0.73 36.21 0.82
N LEU A 633 1.93 35.92 1.29
CA LEU A 633 2.70 36.76 2.17
C LEU A 633 3.95 37.26 1.44
N GLY A 634 3.95 38.53 1.05
CA GLY A 634 5.08 39.17 0.37
C GLY A 634 5.03 39.06 -1.16
N GLU A 635 6.18 39.28 -1.81
CA GLU A 635 6.30 39.40 -3.27
C GLU A 635 6.41 38.08 -4.01
N ALA A 636 6.62 36.97 -3.30
CA ALA A 636 6.83 35.67 -3.92
C ALA A 636 5.60 34.77 -3.80
N SER A 637 5.23 34.13 -4.91
CA SER A 637 4.10 33.20 -4.99
C SER A 637 4.32 31.88 -4.21
N ASP A 638 5.50 31.63 -3.67
CA ASP A 638 5.86 30.47 -2.86
C ASP A 638 5.61 30.66 -1.36
N HIS A 639 5.31 31.88 -0.91
CA HIS A 639 4.93 32.19 0.46
C HIS A 639 3.41 32.11 0.66
N MET A 640 2.84 30.95 0.38
CA MET A 640 1.40 30.72 0.42
C MET A 640 0.98 29.97 1.69
N LEU A 641 -0.08 30.44 2.34
CA LEU A 641 -0.76 29.75 3.43
C LEU A 641 -2.15 29.30 2.95
N TRP A 642 -2.47 28.05 3.21
CA TRP A 642 -3.83 27.52 3.04
C TRP A 642 -4.62 27.71 4.33
N THR A 643 -5.89 28.06 4.22
CA THR A 643 -6.80 28.16 5.36
C THR A 643 -8.05 27.32 5.14
#